data_80fdca5d06bdcb23c0c5c2fecdee536d
#
_entry.id   80fdca5d06bdcb23c0c5c2fecdee536d
#
_cell.length_a   1.000
_cell.length_b   1.000
_cell.length_c   1.000
_cell.angle_alpha   90.00
_cell.angle_beta   90.00
_cell.angle_gamma   90.00
#
_symmetry.space_group_name_H-M   'P 1'
#
loop_
_entity.id
_entity.type
_entity.pdbx_description
1 polymer ?
#
loop_
_entity_poly.entity_id
_entity_poly.type
_entity_poly.pdbx_seq_one_letter_code
_entity_poly.pdbx_strand_id
1 'polypeptide(L)'
;MTSNPNIQLRHLFWLLAGLVLVAAPHAQRLPWWLNLIALILLAWRVYLGLGERVLPKNWLLTLFVVGGVFGVYFTYRTIFGRDSGVALLVLFLALKLLELHKQRDAIVLILLAYFLALTNFFYSQTLPTAGLMLASVLVNTASLVHFAAPARALRANLKTAGVLLAQAGPVMLILFFLFPRVQGPLWGLPQDAYSGVTGLSDSMSPGLISRLSQSDAIAFRVKFEKDAPARPQLYWRGPVFWHFDGRTWRPGDFRPFGQLRFEASGNPYDYEVTLEPHNHNWLFALELAAKLPPNASVTTDYMLISRTPVRNRVRYDMRSYTSFSTRGMDDPDELRPGLQLPQGFNPRARRLAQEWAQSLSTDAAIAERGLSYFREQGFVYTLEPPLLGRDSVDEFLFGSKSGFCEHYASSFVFLMRAAGVPARVVTGYQGGDINPVDQYMIVRQSDAHAWAEVWLKGRGWVRFDPTAAASPVRVESGVAAAVPATDPLPLMARTTLIWLRGIRYNWDALANKWNQLVLGYNPERQREFLTSFGMNEPSWENMALTLFWAVGGLLALLTAWLLRRMRTIDPVQRLWLRFCSKLGKKGSSRSAHEGPADFVARAAGRHPGDAVRIRAIGERYIALRYGERADARTLAELRVLVRDLSV
;
A
#
# COMPACT_ATOMS: atom_id res chain seq x y z
N MET A 1 -38.58 -26.21 27.55
CA MET A 1 -37.13 -25.94 27.55
C MET A 1 -36.86 -24.76 26.62
N THR A 2 -36.84 -23.55 27.16
CA THR A 2 -36.54 -22.33 26.43
C THR A 2 -35.04 -22.29 26.20
N SER A 3 -34.58 -22.61 24.99
CA SER A 3 -33.19 -22.45 24.59
C SER A 3 -32.81 -20.98 24.74
N ASN A 4 -31.85 -20.72 25.64
CA ASN A 4 -31.28 -19.41 25.88
C ASN A 4 -30.73 -18.86 24.54
N PRO A 5 -31.20 -17.74 24.00
CA PRO A 5 -30.86 -17.28 22.66
C PRO A 5 -29.47 -16.64 22.56
N ASN A 6 -28.68 -16.72 23.63
CA ASN A 6 -27.35 -16.14 23.66
C ASN A 6 -26.39 -16.99 22.82
N ILE A 7 -25.76 -16.37 21.82
CA ILE A 7 -24.72 -16.98 21.03
C ILE A 7 -23.59 -17.41 21.97
N GLN A 8 -23.34 -18.73 22.01
CA GLN A 8 -22.35 -19.34 22.91
C GLN A 8 -20.97 -18.69 22.70
N LEU A 9 -20.20 -18.54 23.76
CA LEU A 9 -18.88 -17.88 23.79
C LEU A 9 -17.93 -18.41 22.71
N ARG A 10 -18.01 -19.72 22.42
CA ARG A 10 -17.21 -20.37 21.37
C ARG A 10 -17.45 -19.81 19.96
N HIS A 11 -18.68 -19.42 19.65
CA HIS A 11 -19.04 -18.81 18.36
C HIS A 11 -18.62 -17.35 18.31
N LEU A 12 -18.64 -16.66 19.45
CA LEU A 12 -18.24 -15.28 19.59
C LEU A 12 -16.74 -15.09 19.38
N PHE A 13 -15.90 -16.03 19.85
CA PHE A 13 -14.45 -15.91 19.78
C PHE A 13 -13.93 -15.69 18.34
N TRP A 14 -14.41 -16.48 17.38
CA TRP A 14 -13.98 -16.40 15.99
C TRP A 14 -14.42 -15.10 15.32
N LEU A 15 -15.64 -14.67 15.61
CA LEU A 15 -16.14 -13.40 15.14
C LEU A 15 -15.29 -12.25 15.69
N LEU A 16 -15.01 -12.24 16.98
CA LEU A 16 -14.17 -11.21 17.62
C LEU A 16 -12.75 -11.19 17.05
N ALA A 17 -12.15 -12.38 16.84
CA ALA A 17 -10.83 -12.48 16.23
C ALA A 17 -10.81 -11.84 14.81
N GLY A 18 -11.81 -12.12 13.99
CA GLY A 18 -11.96 -11.52 12.66
C GLY A 18 -12.16 -10.00 12.69
N LEU A 19 -12.97 -9.50 13.65
CA LEU A 19 -13.21 -8.07 13.83
C LEU A 19 -11.97 -7.33 14.34
N VAL A 20 -11.24 -7.91 15.28
CA VAL A 20 -9.97 -7.34 15.78
C VAL A 20 -8.93 -7.27 14.67
N LEU A 21 -8.76 -8.34 13.88
CA LEU A 21 -7.81 -8.34 12.76
C LEU A 21 -8.07 -7.23 11.74
N VAL A 22 -9.33 -6.92 11.46
CA VAL A 22 -9.69 -5.89 10.49
C VAL A 22 -9.62 -4.48 11.09
N ALA A 23 -9.92 -4.32 12.38
CA ALA A 23 -9.93 -3.03 13.07
C ALA A 23 -8.53 -2.60 13.55
N ALA A 24 -7.65 -3.54 13.90
CA ALA A 24 -6.34 -3.26 14.49
C ALA A 24 -5.48 -2.26 13.70
N PRO A 25 -5.38 -2.30 12.35
CA PRO A 25 -4.60 -1.31 11.60
C PRO A 25 -5.17 0.11 11.70
N HIS A 26 -6.47 0.26 11.95
CA HIS A 26 -7.09 1.56 12.13
C HIS A 26 -6.77 2.19 13.48
N ALA A 27 -6.40 1.41 14.50
CA ALA A 27 -6.14 1.91 15.85
C ALA A 27 -5.04 2.98 15.89
N GLN A 28 -4.03 2.91 15.02
CA GLN A 28 -2.96 3.91 14.91
C GLN A 28 -3.43 5.26 14.32
N ARG A 29 -4.59 5.29 13.68
CA ARG A 29 -5.10 6.43 12.91
C ARG A 29 -6.33 7.07 13.54
N LEU A 30 -7.02 6.30 14.36
CA LEU A 30 -8.21 6.76 15.06
C LEU A 30 -7.83 7.54 16.33
N PRO A 31 -8.67 8.49 16.76
CA PRO A 31 -8.48 9.20 18.03
C PRO A 31 -8.40 8.21 19.18
N TRP A 32 -7.56 8.50 20.16
CA TRP A 32 -7.34 7.63 21.32
C TRP A 32 -8.62 7.31 22.09
N TRP A 33 -9.55 8.27 22.20
CA TRP A 33 -10.85 8.10 22.89
C TRP A 33 -11.73 7.06 22.17
N LEU A 34 -11.71 7.01 20.83
CA LEU A 34 -12.48 6.05 20.05
C LEU A 34 -11.92 4.64 20.20
N ASN A 35 -10.60 4.50 20.18
CA ASN A 35 -9.92 3.24 20.45
C ASN A 35 -10.28 2.70 21.84
N LEU A 36 -10.29 3.60 22.86
CA LEU A 36 -10.68 3.24 24.22
C LEU A 36 -12.14 2.78 24.29
N ILE A 37 -13.08 3.50 23.67
CA ILE A 37 -14.47 3.13 23.60
C ILE A 37 -14.63 1.77 22.89
N ALA A 38 -13.99 1.56 21.74
CA ALA A 38 -14.08 0.29 21.02
C ALA A 38 -13.55 -0.89 21.88
N LEU A 39 -12.44 -0.68 22.60
CA LEU A 39 -11.88 -1.67 23.50
C LEU A 39 -12.82 -1.97 24.69
N ILE A 40 -13.42 -0.94 25.30
CA ILE A 40 -14.39 -1.10 26.40
C ILE A 40 -15.61 -1.87 25.93
N LEU A 41 -16.18 -1.54 24.76
CA LEU A 41 -17.34 -2.22 24.20
C LEU A 41 -17.03 -3.68 23.85
N LEU A 42 -15.85 -3.95 23.33
CA LEU A 42 -15.35 -5.30 23.07
C LEU A 42 -15.23 -6.10 24.39
N ALA A 43 -14.56 -5.54 25.39
CA ALA A 43 -14.38 -6.16 26.70
C ALA A 43 -15.75 -6.39 27.39
N TRP A 44 -16.65 -5.41 27.30
CA TRP A 44 -18.02 -5.55 27.82
C TRP A 44 -18.77 -6.70 27.14
N ARG A 45 -18.66 -6.82 25.81
CA ARG A 45 -19.29 -7.94 25.08
C ARG A 45 -18.73 -9.31 25.53
N VAL A 46 -17.43 -9.41 25.72
CA VAL A 46 -16.77 -10.63 26.23
C VAL A 46 -17.27 -10.93 27.65
N TYR A 47 -17.30 -9.95 28.55
CA TYR A 47 -17.79 -10.08 29.92
C TYR A 47 -19.25 -10.56 29.99
N LEU A 48 -20.13 -9.99 29.14
CA LEU A 48 -21.53 -10.44 29.06
C LEU A 48 -21.64 -11.88 28.53
N GLY A 49 -20.77 -12.27 27.60
CA GLY A 49 -20.71 -13.63 27.04
C GLY A 49 -20.21 -14.66 28.07
N LEU A 50 -19.19 -14.34 28.87
CA LEU A 50 -18.66 -15.20 29.93
C LEU A 50 -19.66 -15.47 31.04
N GLY A 51 -20.46 -14.46 31.39
CA GLY A 51 -21.45 -14.55 32.47
C GLY A 51 -22.85 -14.95 32.03
N GLU A 52 -23.07 -15.27 30.75
CA GLU A 52 -24.42 -15.52 30.16
C GLU A 52 -25.44 -14.42 30.50
N ARG A 53 -24.96 -13.18 30.60
CA ARG A 53 -25.74 -12.03 31.03
C ARG A 53 -26.55 -11.44 29.88
N VAL A 54 -27.61 -10.70 30.24
CA VAL A 54 -28.49 -10.03 29.29
C VAL A 54 -27.75 -8.87 28.61
N LEU A 55 -27.93 -8.74 27.30
CA LEU A 55 -27.37 -7.63 26.52
C LEU A 55 -28.05 -6.30 26.89
N PRO A 56 -27.34 -5.15 26.72
CA PRO A 56 -27.89 -3.84 27.05
C PRO A 56 -29.15 -3.52 26.22
N LYS A 57 -30.02 -2.69 26.77
CA LYS A 57 -31.24 -2.24 26.09
C LYS A 57 -30.91 -1.30 24.92
N ASN A 58 -31.67 -1.36 23.85
CA ASN A 58 -31.46 -0.59 22.63
C ASN A 58 -31.36 0.93 22.85
N TRP A 59 -32.15 1.49 23.78
CA TRP A 59 -32.08 2.93 24.07
C TRP A 59 -30.70 3.39 24.57
N LEU A 60 -30.04 2.54 25.38
CA LEU A 60 -28.68 2.81 25.85
C LEU A 60 -27.68 2.81 24.69
N LEU A 61 -27.81 1.85 23.77
CA LEU A 61 -26.96 1.80 22.56
C LEU A 61 -27.19 3.00 21.65
N THR A 62 -28.45 3.46 21.53
CA THR A 62 -28.77 4.70 20.79
C THR A 62 -28.07 5.92 21.42
N LEU A 63 -28.03 6.00 22.75
CA LEU A 63 -27.30 7.08 23.42
C LEU A 63 -25.80 7.05 23.10
N PHE A 64 -25.17 5.87 23.10
CA PHE A 64 -23.77 5.72 22.71
C PHE A 64 -23.54 6.06 21.22
N VAL A 65 -24.47 5.71 20.31
CA VAL A 65 -24.42 6.11 18.90
C VAL A 65 -24.42 7.63 18.79
N VAL A 66 -25.40 8.31 19.42
CA VAL A 66 -25.52 9.77 19.35
C VAL A 66 -24.27 10.44 19.94
N GLY A 67 -23.82 10.02 21.13
CA GLY A 67 -22.61 10.57 21.77
C GLY A 67 -21.36 10.33 20.92
N GLY A 68 -21.23 9.15 20.33
CA GLY A 68 -20.09 8.81 19.46
C GLY A 68 -20.08 9.62 18.16
N VAL A 69 -21.25 9.83 17.51
CA VAL A 69 -21.36 10.70 16.32
C VAL A 69 -20.96 12.14 16.66
N PHE A 70 -21.42 12.67 17.79
CA PHE A 70 -20.99 13.98 18.27
C PHE A 70 -19.48 14.01 18.52
N GLY A 71 -18.90 13.01 19.17
CA GLY A 71 -17.47 12.92 19.41
C GLY A 71 -16.67 12.92 18.11
N VAL A 72 -17.10 12.18 17.10
CA VAL A 72 -16.49 12.18 15.76
C VAL A 72 -16.60 13.56 15.11
N TYR A 73 -17.78 14.19 15.16
CA TYR A 73 -17.98 15.53 14.62
C TYR A 73 -17.06 16.58 15.31
N PHE A 74 -16.94 16.56 16.62
CA PHE A 74 -16.06 17.50 17.34
C PHE A 74 -14.59 17.27 17.03
N THR A 75 -14.18 16.01 16.80
CA THR A 75 -12.79 15.66 16.49
C THR A 75 -12.40 16.05 15.08
N TYR A 76 -13.23 15.73 14.10
CA TYR A 76 -12.92 15.91 12.68
C TYR A 76 -13.58 17.15 12.06
N ARG A 77 -14.46 17.84 12.78
CA ARG A 77 -15.27 18.98 12.32
C ARG A 77 -16.18 18.67 11.13
N THR A 78 -16.27 17.40 10.76
CA THR A 78 -17.13 16.88 9.70
C THR A 78 -17.51 15.43 10.00
N ILE A 79 -18.68 15.00 9.54
CA ILE A 79 -19.10 13.59 9.53
C ILE A 79 -18.85 12.93 8.17
N PHE A 80 -18.50 13.73 7.17
CA PHE A 80 -18.19 13.26 5.82
C PHE A 80 -16.68 13.27 5.60
N GLY A 81 -16.18 12.24 4.93
CA GLY A 81 -14.78 12.10 4.60
C GLY A 81 -14.22 10.75 4.98
N ARG A 82 -12.96 10.52 4.62
CA ARG A 82 -12.28 9.24 4.84
C ARG A 82 -12.16 8.93 6.33
N ASP A 83 -11.60 9.84 7.11
CA ASP A 83 -11.22 9.58 8.50
C ASP A 83 -12.44 9.56 9.42
N SER A 84 -13.38 10.49 9.26
CA SER A 84 -14.64 10.50 9.99
C SER A 84 -15.53 9.31 9.63
N GLY A 85 -15.60 8.91 8.35
CA GLY A 85 -16.36 7.77 7.90
C GLY A 85 -15.84 6.45 8.47
N VAL A 86 -14.51 6.25 8.47
CA VAL A 86 -13.88 5.06 9.09
C VAL A 86 -14.07 5.05 10.60
N ALA A 87 -13.95 6.20 11.26
CA ALA A 87 -14.20 6.34 12.70
C ALA A 87 -15.64 5.93 13.07
N LEU A 88 -16.63 6.41 12.31
CA LEU A 88 -18.04 6.02 12.48
C LEU A 88 -18.25 4.52 12.22
N LEU A 89 -17.61 3.97 11.19
CA LEU A 89 -17.73 2.55 10.87
C LEU A 89 -17.18 1.66 12.00
N VAL A 90 -16.03 1.99 12.58
CA VAL A 90 -15.45 1.27 13.72
C VAL A 90 -16.33 1.38 14.95
N LEU A 91 -16.86 2.58 15.23
CA LEU A 91 -17.81 2.81 16.33
C LEU A 91 -19.08 1.95 16.18
N PHE A 92 -19.68 1.99 14.99
CA PHE A 92 -20.90 1.22 14.73
C PHE A 92 -20.66 -0.29 14.77
N LEU A 93 -19.49 -0.74 14.29
CA LEU A 93 -19.10 -2.14 14.40
C LEU A 93 -18.99 -2.58 15.89
N ALA A 94 -18.34 -1.77 16.73
CA ALA A 94 -18.21 -2.04 18.17
C ALA A 94 -19.56 -2.02 18.90
N LEU A 95 -20.44 -1.08 18.58
CA LEU A 95 -21.80 -1.01 19.15
C LEU A 95 -22.68 -2.16 18.68
N LYS A 96 -22.57 -2.54 17.40
CA LYS A 96 -23.34 -3.66 16.84
C LYS A 96 -22.99 -5.01 17.48
N LEU A 97 -21.78 -5.16 18.04
CA LEU A 97 -21.41 -6.32 18.84
C LEU A 97 -22.31 -6.51 20.07
N LEU A 98 -22.77 -5.42 20.69
CA LEU A 98 -23.67 -5.45 21.84
C LEU A 98 -25.14 -5.70 21.45
N GLU A 99 -25.50 -5.66 20.16
CA GLU A 99 -26.80 -6.03 19.62
C GLU A 99 -26.86 -7.48 19.11
N LEU A 100 -25.79 -8.24 19.26
CA LEU A 100 -25.66 -9.59 18.71
C LEU A 100 -26.53 -10.62 19.44
N HIS A 101 -27.76 -10.81 18.98
CA HIS A 101 -28.71 -11.78 19.53
C HIS A 101 -28.90 -13.00 18.61
N LYS A 102 -28.94 -12.80 17.29
CA LYS A 102 -29.31 -13.80 16.29
C LYS A 102 -28.18 -14.02 15.26
N GLN A 103 -28.25 -15.15 14.58
CA GLN A 103 -27.29 -15.43 13.46
C GLN A 103 -27.29 -14.32 12.39
N ARG A 104 -28.44 -13.70 12.11
CA ARG A 104 -28.55 -12.58 11.18
C ARG A 104 -27.66 -11.39 11.61
N ASP A 105 -27.59 -11.12 12.91
CA ASP A 105 -26.77 -9.99 13.42
C ASP A 105 -25.26 -10.29 13.25
N ALA A 106 -24.85 -11.55 13.39
CA ALA A 106 -23.50 -11.99 13.10
C ALA A 106 -23.14 -11.83 11.61
N ILE A 107 -24.06 -12.15 10.70
CA ILE A 107 -23.87 -11.96 9.26
C ILE A 107 -23.66 -10.46 8.95
N VAL A 108 -24.48 -9.59 9.54
CA VAL A 108 -24.36 -8.13 9.36
C VAL A 108 -22.99 -7.64 9.85
N LEU A 109 -22.53 -8.12 11.03
CA LEU A 109 -21.19 -7.77 11.54
C LEU A 109 -20.08 -8.23 10.62
N ILE A 110 -20.17 -9.44 10.04
CA ILE A 110 -19.18 -9.95 9.09
C ILE A 110 -19.17 -9.13 7.79
N LEU A 111 -20.35 -8.73 7.29
CA LEU A 111 -20.44 -7.85 6.13
C LEU A 111 -19.84 -6.46 6.40
N LEU A 112 -20.08 -5.89 7.57
CA LEU A 112 -19.44 -4.64 8.00
C LEU A 112 -17.93 -4.81 8.15
N ALA A 113 -17.44 -5.98 8.63
CA ALA A 113 -16.03 -6.29 8.70
C ALA A 113 -15.38 -6.36 7.30
N TYR A 114 -16.05 -6.94 6.30
CA TYR A 114 -15.56 -6.91 4.92
C TYR A 114 -15.49 -5.48 4.38
N PHE A 115 -16.47 -4.65 4.68
CA PHE A 115 -16.45 -3.25 4.29
C PHE A 115 -15.30 -2.50 5.01
N LEU A 116 -15.10 -2.73 6.30
CA LEU A 116 -13.96 -2.17 7.04
C LEU A 116 -12.61 -2.68 6.51
N ALA A 117 -12.52 -3.93 6.02
CA ALA A 117 -11.32 -4.44 5.37
C ALA A 117 -10.95 -3.63 4.11
N LEU A 118 -11.95 -3.27 3.31
CA LEU A 118 -11.74 -2.41 2.13
C LEU A 118 -11.21 -1.02 2.51
N THR A 119 -11.69 -0.43 3.60
CA THR A 119 -11.26 0.91 4.03
C THR A 119 -9.79 0.97 4.45
N ASN A 120 -9.15 -0.16 4.81
CA ASN A 120 -7.71 -0.22 5.06
C ASN A 120 -6.90 0.19 3.82
N PHE A 121 -7.37 -0.13 2.62
CA PHE A 121 -6.70 0.21 1.37
C PHE A 121 -6.76 1.70 1.02
N PHE A 122 -7.61 2.49 1.68
CA PHE A 122 -7.57 3.96 1.59
C PHE A 122 -6.33 4.57 2.25
N TYR A 123 -5.67 3.84 3.15
CA TYR A 123 -4.52 4.29 3.90
C TYR A 123 -3.22 3.62 3.48
N SER A 124 -3.27 2.35 3.14
CA SER A 124 -2.09 1.57 2.78
C SER A 124 -2.44 0.48 1.78
N GLN A 125 -1.74 0.47 0.66
CA GLN A 125 -1.89 -0.55 -0.40
C GLN A 125 -0.66 -1.45 -0.48
N THR A 126 0.13 -1.52 0.60
CA THR A 126 1.33 -2.35 0.67
C THR A 126 0.99 -3.84 0.73
N LEU A 127 1.95 -4.68 0.34
CA LEU A 127 1.80 -6.14 0.39
C LEU A 127 1.42 -6.67 1.79
N PRO A 128 2.01 -6.18 2.92
CA PRO A 128 1.57 -6.59 4.26
C PRO A 128 0.10 -6.27 4.55
N THR A 129 -0.37 -5.08 4.13
CA THR A 129 -1.77 -4.71 4.29
C THR A 129 -2.68 -5.66 3.52
N ALA A 130 -2.33 -5.99 2.27
CA ALA A 130 -3.09 -6.94 1.46
C ALA A 130 -3.11 -8.33 2.10
N GLY A 131 -1.98 -8.82 2.61
CA GLY A 131 -1.88 -10.10 3.32
C GLY A 131 -2.73 -10.13 4.59
N LEU A 132 -2.69 -9.07 5.40
CA LEU A 132 -3.49 -8.94 6.61
C LEU A 132 -4.99 -8.89 6.30
N MET A 133 -5.39 -8.16 5.27
CA MET A 133 -6.80 -8.10 4.84
C MET A 133 -7.27 -9.45 4.29
N LEU A 134 -6.45 -10.17 3.55
CA LEU A 134 -6.76 -11.52 3.09
C LEU A 134 -6.95 -12.49 4.28
N ALA A 135 -6.06 -12.43 5.28
CA ALA A 135 -6.21 -13.20 6.52
C ALA A 135 -7.48 -12.84 7.28
N SER A 136 -7.82 -11.54 7.37
CA SER A 136 -9.05 -11.05 7.98
C SER A 136 -10.29 -11.57 7.26
N VAL A 137 -10.30 -11.54 5.94
CA VAL A 137 -11.39 -12.07 5.11
C VAL A 137 -11.52 -13.59 5.31
N LEU A 138 -10.40 -14.33 5.37
CA LEU A 138 -10.41 -15.77 5.63
C LEU A 138 -11.03 -16.10 6.98
N VAL A 139 -10.64 -15.39 8.06
CA VAL A 139 -11.17 -15.62 9.41
C VAL A 139 -12.65 -15.25 9.50
N ASN A 140 -13.05 -14.11 8.91
CA ASN A 140 -14.47 -13.71 8.89
C ASN A 140 -15.33 -14.67 8.06
N THR A 141 -14.82 -15.19 6.93
CA THR A 141 -15.51 -16.22 6.13
C THR A 141 -15.59 -17.54 6.91
N ALA A 142 -14.54 -17.94 7.63
CA ALA A 142 -14.58 -19.12 8.48
C ALA A 142 -15.59 -18.97 9.63
N SER A 143 -15.72 -17.76 10.19
CA SER A 143 -16.77 -17.42 11.17
C SER A 143 -18.17 -17.57 10.56
N LEU A 144 -18.38 -17.10 9.33
CA LEU A 144 -19.66 -17.26 8.62
C LEU A 144 -20.02 -18.74 8.41
N VAL A 145 -19.03 -19.56 7.98
CA VAL A 145 -19.20 -21.03 7.84
C VAL A 145 -19.51 -21.68 9.18
N HIS A 146 -18.86 -21.22 10.27
CA HIS A 146 -19.09 -21.74 11.61
C HIS A 146 -20.52 -21.45 12.10
N PHE A 147 -21.05 -20.26 11.85
CA PHE A 147 -22.46 -19.95 12.17
C PHE A 147 -23.46 -20.79 11.38
N ALA A 148 -23.13 -21.15 10.14
CA ALA A 148 -23.96 -22.02 9.30
C ALA A 148 -23.89 -23.51 9.72
N ALA A 149 -22.75 -23.96 10.29
CA ALA A 149 -22.51 -25.33 10.68
C ALA A 149 -21.74 -25.44 12.01
N PRO A 150 -22.37 -25.17 13.16
CA PRO A 150 -21.72 -25.04 14.48
C PRO A 150 -20.98 -26.29 14.97
N ALA A 151 -21.44 -27.48 14.56
CA ALA A 151 -20.87 -28.77 14.99
C ALA A 151 -19.53 -29.12 14.29
N ARG A 152 -19.14 -28.38 13.24
CA ARG A 152 -17.93 -28.65 12.50
C ARG A 152 -16.66 -28.22 13.25
N ALA A 153 -15.59 -29.01 13.09
CA ALA A 153 -14.28 -28.67 13.63
C ALA A 153 -13.73 -27.40 12.94
N LEU A 154 -12.97 -26.60 13.68
CA LEU A 154 -12.36 -25.35 13.20
C LEU A 154 -11.56 -25.52 11.90
N ARG A 155 -10.68 -26.55 11.85
CA ARG A 155 -9.87 -26.85 10.67
C ARG A 155 -10.72 -27.08 9.41
N ALA A 156 -11.91 -27.70 9.59
CA ALA A 156 -12.84 -27.92 8.49
C ALA A 156 -13.49 -26.60 8.04
N ASN A 157 -13.81 -25.69 8.96
CA ASN A 157 -14.37 -24.37 8.64
C ASN A 157 -13.34 -23.50 7.90
N LEU A 158 -12.09 -23.46 8.38
CA LEU A 158 -10.99 -22.75 7.69
C LEU A 158 -10.72 -23.33 6.30
N LYS A 159 -10.72 -24.66 6.16
CA LYS A 159 -10.56 -25.32 4.86
C LYS A 159 -11.70 -24.93 3.90
N THR A 160 -12.95 -24.92 4.40
CA THR A 160 -14.10 -24.51 3.59
C THR A 160 -14.01 -23.04 3.20
N ALA A 161 -13.65 -22.13 4.12
CA ALA A 161 -13.42 -20.73 3.83
C ALA A 161 -12.31 -20.54 2.77
N GLY A 162 -11.18 -21.25 2.91
CA GLY A 162 -10.09 -21.24 1.94
C GLY A 162 -10.52 -21.70 0.55
N VAL A 163 -11.34 -22.76 0.47
CA VAL A 163 -11.91 -23.24 -0.81
C VAL A 163 -12.83 -22.19 -1.43
N LEU A 164 -13.69 -21.54 -0.64
CA LEU A 164 -14.58 -20.48 -1.13
C LEU A 164 -13.78 -19.29 -1.68
N LEU A 165 -12.72 -18.87 -0.96
CA LEU A 165 -11.84 -17.80 -1.44
C LEU A 165 -11.07 -18.20 -2.69
N ALA A 166 -10.59 -19.45 -2.76
CA ALA A 166 -9.92 -19.96 -3.97
C ALA A 166 -10.87 -20.00 -5.18
N GLN A 167 -12.15 -20.33 -4.96
CA GLN A 167 -13.18 -20.29 -6.01
C GLN A 167 -13.53 -18.86 -6.44
N ALA A 168 -13.41 -17.86 -5.55
CA ALA A 168 -13.58 -16.46 -5.90
C ALA A 168 -12.37 -15.89 -6.68
N GLY A 169 -11.19 -16.53 -6.57
CA GLY A 169 -9.95 -16.08 -7.21
C GLY A 169 -10.05 -15.85 -8.72
N PRO A 170 -10.57 -16.78 -9.53
CA PRO A 170 -10.73 -16.59 -10.97
C PRO A 170 -11.63 -15.39 -11.32
N VAL A 171 -12.74 -15.21 -10.60
CA VAL A 171 -13.62 -14.03 -10.76
C VAL A 171 -12.87 -12.74 -10.41
N MET A 172 -12.13 -12.73 -9.33
CA MET A 172 -11.30 -11.61 -8.90
C MET A 172 -10.27 -11.24 -9.98
N LEU A 173 -9.59 -12.22 -10.57
CA LEU A 173 -8.61 -11.97 -11.64
C LEU A 173 -9.27 -11.41 -12.91
N ILE A 174 -10.40 -11.96 -13.32
CA ILE A 174 -11.18 -11.44 -14.46
C ILE A 174 -11.57 -9.98 -14.20
N LEU A 175 -12.12 -9.67 -13.02
CA LEU A 175 -12.46 -8.31 -12.63
C LEU A 175 -11.22 -7.39 -12.59
N PHE A 176 -10.10 -7.87 -12.07
CA PHE A 176 -8.87 -7.09 -11.98
C PHE A 176 -8.36 -6.65 -13.36
N PHE A 177 -8.36 -7.54 -14.36
CA PHE A 177 -7.83 -7.26 -15.70
C PHE A 177 -8.83 -6.56 -16.61
N LEU A 178 -10.12 -6.92 -16.53
CA LEU A 178 -11.14 -6.45 -17.46
C LEU A 178 -12.00 -5.30 -16.96
N PHE A 179 -12.09 -5.09 -15.62
CA PHE A 179 -12.91 -3.98 -15.11
C PHE A 179 -12.32 -2.63 -15.55
N PRO A 180 -13.07 -1.80 -16.30
CA PRO A 180 -12.57 -0.54 -16.85
C PRO A 180 -12.05 0.39 -15.76
N ARG A 181 -10.79 0.81 -15.88
CA ARG A 181 -10.17 1.73 -14.93
C ARG A 181 -10.44 3.17 -15.34
N VAL A 182 -11.10 3.91 -14.47
CA VAL A 182 -11.39 5.33 -14.66
C VAL A 182 -10.24 6.15 -14.08
N GLN A 183 -9.79 7.18 -14.80
CA GLN A 183 -8.77 8.10 -14.30
C GLN A 183 -9.37 9.03 -13.25
N GLY A 184 -8.79 9.05 -12.05
CA GLY A 184 -9.20 9.92 -10.96
C GLY A 184 -10.35 9.37 -10.11
N PRO A 185 -10.61 10.01 -8.96
CA PRO A 185 -11.74 9.64 -8.12
C PRO A 185 -13.05 10.06 -8.79
N LEU A 186 -14.04 9.16 -8.79
CA LEU A 186 -15.39 9.41 -9.30
C LEU A 186 -16.12 10.54 -8.55
N TRP A 187 -15.64 10.86 -7.36
CA TRP A 187 -16.06 11.99 -6.52
C TRP A 187 -14.81 12.67 -5.96
N GLY A 188 -14.88 13.99 -5.80
CA GLY A 188 -13.76 14.77 -5.23
C GLY A 188 -13.38 14.25 -3.85
N LEU A 189 -12.12 13.85 -3.69
CA LEU A 189 -11.60 13.51 -2.35
C LEU A 189 -11.42 14.81 -1.55
N PRO A 190 -11.78 14.83 -0.26
CA PRO A 190 -11.45 15.95 0.63
C PRO A 190 -9.94 16.21 0.61
N GLN A 191 -9.53 17.48 0.74
CA GLN A 191 -8.11 17.87 0.73
C GLN A 191 -7.30 17.14 1.82
N ASP A 192 -7.95 16.79 2.93
CA ASP A 192 -7.35 16.06 4.07
C ASP A 192 -6.97 14.61 3.75
N ALA A 193 -7.46 14.06 2.63
CA ALA A 193 -7.12 12.69 2.22
C ALA A 193 -5.62 12.49 1.93
N TYR A 194 -4.88 13.59 1.77
CA TYR A 194 -3.44 13.59 1.45
C TYR A 194 -2.56 14.12 2.60
N SER A 195 -3.14 14.44 3.76
CA SER A 195 -2.37 14.83 4.95
C SER A 195 -1.58 13.62 5.48
N GLY A 196 -0.31 13.81 5.75
CA GLY A 196 0.57 12.77 6.32
C GLY A 196 1.49 12.05 5.33
N VAL A 197 1.56 12.48 4.07
CA VAL A 197 2.58 11.98 3.14
C VAL A 197 3.93 12.60 3.46
N THR A 198 4.93 11.77 3.79
CA THR A 198 6.30 12.22 4.09
C THR A 198 7.09 12.48 2.80
N GLY A 199 7.81 13.58 2.75
CA GLY A 199 8.65 13.94 1.62
C GLY A 199 9.31 15.31 1.82
N LEU A 200 10.08 15.76 0.82
CA LEU A 200 10.65 17.11 0.83
C LEU A 200 9.55 18.17 0.92
N SER A 201 9.85 19.27 1.61
CA SER A 201 8.94 20.39 1.83
C SER A 201 9.13 21.50 0.80
N ASP A 202 8.12 22.40 0.67
CA ASP A 202 8.20 23.66 -0.09
C ASP A 202 9.14 24.70 0.55
N SER A 203 9.73 24.38 1.67
CA SER A 203 10.68 25.23 2.35
C SER A 203 11.75 24.40 3.04
N MET A 204 12.92 24.96 3.29
CA MET A 204 13.98 24.34 4.07
C MET A 204 14.29 25.19 5.29
N SER A 205 14.10 24.62 6.46
CA SER A 205 14.51 25.18 7.73
C SER A 205 15.25 24.12 8.56
N PRO A 206 16.12 24.54 9.52
CA PRO A 206 16.85 23.58 10.36
C PRO A 206 15.97 22.52 11.00
N GLY A 207 16.31 21.24 10.85
CA GLY A 207 15.59 20.11 11.42
C GLY A 207 14.57 19.44 10.48
N LEU A 208 14.29 19.98 9.28
CA LEU A 208 13.34 19.35 8.34
C LEU A 208 13.93 18.14 7.64
N ILE A 209 15.12 18.27 7.04
CA ILE A 209 15.76 17.17 6.31
C ILE A 209 16.30 16.12 7.28
N SER A 210 16.79 16.52 8.46
CA SER A 210 17.24 15.55 9.46
C SER A 210 16.12 14.63 9.95
N ARG A 211 14.88 15.13 10.12
CA ARG A 211 13.71 14.29 10.41
C ARG A 211 13.38 13.34 9.26
N LEU A 212 13.47 13.82 8.02
CA LEU A 212 13.22 12.99 6.85
C LEU A 212 14.23 11.85 6.73
N SER A 213 15.48 12.11 7.10
CA SER A 213 16.56 11.13 7.09
C SER A 213 16.40 10.00 8.11
N GLN A 214 15.50 10.13 9.07
CA GLN A 214 15.11 9.08 10.02
C GLN A 214 14.05 8.12 9.44
N SER A 215 13.58 8.35 8.21
CA SER A 215 12.56 7.52 7.56
C SER A 215 13.18 6.58 6.53
N ASP A 216 12.89 5.29 6.66
CA ASP A 216 13.30 4.24 5.70
C ASP A 216 12.32 4.12 4.52
N ALA A 217 11.27 4.97 4.47
CA ALA A 217 10.29 4.96 3.42
C ALA A 217 10.95 5.25 2.05
N ILE A 218 10.47 4.58 1.02
CA ILE A 218 10.97 4.76 -0.33
C ILE A 218 10.42 6.08 -0.88
N ALA A 219 11.30 6.95 -1.40
CA ALA A 219 10.90 8.15 -2.11
C ALA A 219 10.58 7.84 -3.58
N PHE A 220 11.46 7.13 -4.24
CA PHE A 220 11.27 6.64 -5.61
C PHE A 220 12.21 5.48 -5.93
N ARG A 221 11.94 4.81 -7.04
CA ARG A 221 12.79 3.77 -7.62
C ARG A 221 13.23 4.19 -9.01
N VAL A 222 14.44 3.79 -9.39
CA VAL A 222 15.00 4.07 -10.69
C VAL A 222 15.49 2.78 -11.33
N LYS A 223 15.18 2.61 -12.61
CA LYS A 223 15.75 1.54 -13.43
C LYS A 223 16.54 2.16 -14.57
N PHE A 224 17.84 2.03 -14.52
CA PHE A 224 18.70 2.44 -15.62
C PHE A 224 18.62 1.43 -16.76
N GLU A 225 18.68 1.91 -18.01
CA GLU A 225 18.74 1.04 -19.18
C GLU A 225 20.14 0.40 -19.31
N LYS A 226 21.17 1.12 -18.87
CA LYS A 226 22.58 0.70 -18.82
C LYS A 226 23.11 0.85 -17.40
N ASP A 227 24.43 0.87 -17.26
CA ASP A 227 25.07 1.07 -15.97
C ASP A 227 24.68 2.41 -15.35
N ALA A 228 24.43 2.39 -14.04
CA ALA A 228 24.16 3.59 -13.28
C ALA A 228 25.43 4.44 -13.10
N PRO A 229 25.32 5.76 -12.95
CA PRO A 229 26.46 6.59 -12.55
C PRO A 229 27.04 6.16 -11.20
N ALA A 230 28.30 6.49 -10.97
CA ALA A 230 28.93 6.30 -9.66
C ALA A 230 28.16 7.06 -8.56
N ARG A 231 28.09 6.49 -7.34
CA ARG A 231 27.32 7.06 -6.22
C ARG A 231 27.57 8.56 -5.98
N PRO A 232 28.80 9.10 -6.05
CA PRO A 232 29.05 10.54 -5.91
C PRO A 232 28.43 11.43 -7.00
N GLN A 233 27.93 10.86 -8.09
CA GLN A 233 27.25 11.60 -9.17
C GLN A 233 25.73 11.51 -9.07
N LEU A 234 25.18 10.71 -8.14
CA LEU A 234 23.75 10.48 -7.99
C LEU A 234 23.10 11.61 -7.18
N TYR A 235 22.93 12.77 -7.79
CA TYR A 235 22.15 13.88 -7.22
C TYR A 235 20.83 14.00 -7.95
N TRP A 236 19.76 13.72 -7.22
CA TRP A 236 18.39 13.76 -7.70
C TRP A 236 17.78 15.11 -7.35
N ARG A 237 17.75 15.98 -8.34
CA ARG A 237 17.30 17.37 -8.20
C ARG A 237 15.82 17.45 -7.89
N GLY A 238 15.48 18.22 -6.86
CA GLY A 238 14.13 18.56 -6.42
C GLY A 238 13.97 20.09 -6.27
N PRO A 239 13.29 20.57 -5.21
CA PRO A 239 13.06 21.99 -4.97
C PRO A 239 14.32 22.84 -4.88
N VAL A 240 14.23 24.05 -5.46
CA VAL A 240 15.29 25.08 -5.44
C VAL A 240 14.82 26.27 -4.63
N PHE A 241 15.65 26.78 -3.72
CA PHE A 241 15.31 27.85 -2.80
C PHE A 241 16.17 29.09 -3.02
N TRP A 242 15.49 30.23 -3.10
CA TRP A 242 16.11 31.51 -3.40
C TRP A 242 16.02 32.52 -2.26
N HIS A 243 14.88 32.58 -1.57
CA HIS A 243 14.63 33.59 -0.52
C HIS A 243 15.00 33.07 0.85
N PHE A 244 15.87 33.80 1.54
CA PHE A 244 16.27 33.50 2.91
C PHE A 244 15.75 34.61 3.85
N ASP A 245 14.94 34.23 4.85
CA ASP A 245 14.38 35.17 5.82
C ASP A 245 15.22 35.33 7.09
N GLY A 246 16.36 34.64 7.18
CA GLY A 246 17.25 34.57 8.35
C GLY A 246 17.24 33.19 9.03
N ARG A 247 16.22 32.37 8.76
CA ARG A 247 16.09 31.02 9.30
C ARG A 247 15.62 30.00 8.25
N THR A 248 14.68 30.39 7.41
CA THR A 248 14.00 29.50 6.45
C THR A 248 14.32 29.94 5.03
N TRP A 249 14.62 28.94 4.21
CA TRP A 249 14.76 29.08 2.77
C TRP A 249 13.44 28.79 2.09
N ARG A 250 13.04 29.62 1.12
CA ARG A 250 11.79 29.52 0.35
C ARG A 250 12.08 29.56 -1.15
N PRO A 251 11.17 28.98 -1.96
CA PRO A 251 11.27 29.06 -3.41
C PRO A 251 11.30 30.52 -3.90
N GLY A 252 11.81 30.70 -5.12
CA GLY A 252 11.67 31.93 -5.88
C GLY A 252 10.36 31.96 -6.66
N ASP A 253 10.15 33.03 -7.43
CA ASP A 253 9.05 33.16 -8.37
C ASP A 253 9.30 32.26 -9.58
N PHE A 254 8.60 31.12 -9.63
CA PHE A 254 8.76 30.18 -10.72
C PHE A 254 8.09 30.67 -12.00
N ARG A 255 8.84 30.65 -13.09
CA ARG A 255 8.26 30.72 -14.43
C ARG A 255 8.49 29.35 -15.09
N PRO A 256 7.42 28.61 -15.42
CA PRO A 256 7.56 27.41 -16.23
C PRO A 256 8.24 27.79 -17.55
N PHE A 257 9.29 27.09 -17.89
CA PHE A 257 10.03 27.29 -19.12
C PHE A 257 9.90 26.05 -20.00
N GLY A 258 9.53 26.24 -21.27
CA GLY A 258 9.27 25.12 -22.18
C GLY A 258 10.50 24.50 -22.83
N GLN A 259 11.69 25.09 -22.62
CA GLN A 259 12.93 24.64 -23.28
C GLN A 259 14.05 24.43 -22.27
N LEU A 260 14.79 23.33 -22.46
CA LEU A 260 15.97 23.02 -21.68
C LEU A 260 17.16 23.86 -22.23
N ARG A 261 17.72 24.73 -21.41
CA ARG A 261 18.83 25.61 -21.79
C ARG A 261 20.10 25.22 -21.04
N PHE A 262 20.81 24.20 -21.51
CA PHE A 262 22.11 23.85 -21.03
C PHE A 262 22.90 23.14 -22.14
N GLU A 263 24.20 23.22 -22.06
CA GLU A 263 25.12 22.46 -22.91
C GLU A 263 25.49 21.17 -22.17
N ALA A 264 25.10 20.03 -22.70
CA ALA A 264 25.43 18.73 -22.13
C ALA A 264 26.82 18.27 -22.61
N SER A 265 27.55 17.58 -21.75
CA SER A 265 28.79 16.92 -22.08
C SER A 265 28.83 15.49 -21.54
N GLY A 266 29.49 14.59 -22.27
CA GLY A 266 29.54 13.17 -21.91
C GLY A 266 28.36 12.36 -22.43
N ASN A 267 28.21 11.13 -21.90
CA ASN A 267 27.17 10.22 -22.30
C ASN A 267 25.88 10.48 -21.48
N PRO A 268 24.70 10.41 -22.11
CA PRO A 268 23.45 10.50 -21.40
C PRO A 268 23.18 9.22 -20.61
N TYR A 269 22.43 9.37 -19.53
CA TYR A 269 21.81 8.28 -18.79
C TYR A 269 20.33 8.22 -19.12
N ASP A 270 19.89 7.08 -19.66
CA ASP A 270 18.50 6.78 -19.89
C ASP A 270 17.99 5.90 -18.74
N TYR A 271 16.86 6.29 -18.14
CA TYR A 271 16.31 5.59 -16.99
C TYR A 271 14.83 5.86 -16.81
N GLU A 272 14.17 4.95 -16.13
CA GLU A 272 12.78 5.04 -15.71
C GLU A 272 12.69 5.36 -14.22
N VAL A 273 11.86 6.32 -13.84
CA VAL A 273 11.57 6.66 -12.45
C VAL A 273 10.18 6.19 -12.09
N THR A 274 10.05 5.50 -10.95
CA THR A 274 8.76 5.21 -10.30
C THR A 274 8.70 6.01 -9.01
N LEU A 275 7.98 7.13 -9.04
CA LEU A 275 7.86 8.11 -7.94
C LEU A 275 6.70 7.78 -7.03
N GLU A 276 6.94 7.73 -5.72
CA GLU A 276 5.90 7.57 -4.71
C GLU A 276 5.12 8.89 -4.51
N PRO A 277 3.84 8.84 -4.11
CA PRO A 277 3.02 10.04 -3.88
C PRO A 277 3.62 10.93 -2.80
N HIS A 278 3.65 12.25 -3.02
CA HIS A 278 4.11 13.23 -2.04
C HIS A 278 3.27 14.52 -2.01
N ASN A 279 2.18 14.58 -2.79
CA ASN A 279 1.20 15.68 -2.85
C ASN A 279 1.76 17.06 -3.24
N HIS A 280 2.93 17.10 -3.88
CA HIS A 280 3.53 18.30 -4.46
C HIS A 280 3.69 18.15 -5.97
N ASN A 281 4.05 19.23 -6.67
CA ASN A 281 4.14 19.26 -8.12
C ASN A 281 5.53 18.86 -8.67
N TRP A 282 6.59 18.80 -7.85
CA TRP A 282 7.92 18.45 -8.35
C TRP A 282 8.07 16.97 -8.69
N LEU A 283 8.86 16.74 -9.73
CA LEU A 283 9.39 15.44 -10.12
C LEU A 283 10.90 15.45 -9.90
N PHE A 284 11.51 14.28 -9.82
CA PHE A 284 12.97 14.17 -9.63
C PHE A 284 13.66 13.73 -10.90
N ALA A 285 14.79 14.35 -11.20
CA ALA A 285 15.68 13.99 -12.28
C ALA A 285 17.12 13.93 -11.78
N LEU A 286 17.93 13.08 -12.39
CA LEU A 286 19.36 13.03 -12.14
C LEU A 286 20.00 14.31 -12.70
N GLU A 287 20.50 15.19 -11.84
CA GLU A 287 21.07 16.48 -12.19
C GLU A 287 20.15 17.32 -13.10
N LEU A 288 20.43 17.40 -14.40
CA LEU A 288 19.61 18.12 -15.36
C LEU A 288 18.95 17.19 -16.37
N ALA A 289 17.63 17.29 -16.46
CA ALA A 289 16.81 16.57 -17.41
C ALA A 289 17.07 17.03 -18.84
N ALA A 290 17.34 16.11 -19.77
CA ALA A 290 17.44 16.38 -21.21
C ALA A 290 16.17 15.97 -21.99
N LYS A 291 15.26 15.21 -21.34
CA LYS A 291 13.97 14.83 -21.87
C LYS A 291 12.91 15.10 -20.80
N LEU A 292 11.82 15.76 -21.20
CA LEU A 292 10.71 16.03 -20.30
C LEU A 292 9.66 14.91 -20.38
N PRO A 293 9.15 14.42 -19.24
CA PRO A 293 8.02 13.52 -19.23
C PRO A 293 6.76 14.17 -19.79
N PRO A 294 5.78 13.41 -20.28
CA PRO A 294 4.46 13.93 -20.61
C PRO A 294 3.84 14.67 -19.41
N ASN A 295 3.19 15.80 -19.66
CA ASN A 295 2.57 16.65 -18.65
C ASN A 295 3.52 17.26 -17.59
N ALA A 296 4.81 17.30 -17.87
CA ALA A 296 5.80 18.00 -17.06
C ALA A 296 6.38 19.21 -17.80
N SER A 297 6.91 20.15 -17.03
CA SER A 297 7.67 21.29 -17.51
C SER A 297 8.90 21.50 -16.63
N VAL A 298 9.88 22.27 -17.13
CA VAL A 298 11.05 22.66 -16.35
C VAL A 298 10.91 24.14 -16.00
N THR A 299 11.37 24.52 -14.81
CA THR A 299 11.43 25.91 -14.38
C THR A 299 12.76 26.57 -14.82
N THR A 300 12.84 27.90 -14.72
CA THR A 300 14.08 28.66 -15.02
C THR A 300 15.26 28.25 -14.12
N ASP A 301 14.99 27.68 -12.97
CA ASP A 301 16.00 27.15 -12.04
C ASP A 301 16.23 25.62 -12.17
N TYR A 302 15.77 25.03 -13.30
CA TYR A 302 15.95 23.61 -13.67
C TYR A 302 15.18 22.62 -12.78
N MET A 303 14.19 23.03 -12.02
CA MET A 303 13.32 22.12 -11.32
C MET A 303 12.31 21.51 -12.29
N LEU A 304 12.10 20.21 -12.21
CA LEU A 304 11.12 19.49 -12.99
C LEU A 304 9.77 19.51 -12.26
N ILE A 305 8.71 20.02 -12.89
CA ILE A 305 7.39 20.14 -12.28
C ILE A 305 6.31 19.46 -13.13
N SER A 306 5.41 18.75 -12.47
CA SER A 306 4.19 18.20 -13.04
C SER A 306 3.08 19.25 -13.04
N ARG A 307 2.16 19.20 -14.00
CA ARG A 307 0.98 20.08 -14.05
C ARG A 307 0.03 19.89 -12.87
N THR A 308 0.01 18.68 -12.30
CA THR A 308 -0.82 18.34 -11.15
C THR A 308 0.04 17.76 -10.03
N PRO A 309 -0.35 17.95 -8.75
CA PRO A 309 0.35 17.33 -7.62
C PRO A 309 0.43 15.80 -7.76
N VAL A 310 1.55 15.23 -7.37
CA VAL A 310 1.79 13.78 -7.40
C VAL A 310 1.04 13.12 -6.23
N ARG A 311 -0.22 12.83 -6.46
CA ARG A 311 -1.14 12.21 -5.49
C ARG A 311 -1.19 10.69 -5.58
N ASN A 312 -0.82 10.17 -6.73
CA ASN A 312 -0.69 8.75 -7.00
C ASN A 312 0.73 8.44 -7.43
N ARG A 313 1.13 7.17 -7.38
CA ARG A 313 2.43 6.75 -7.92
C ARG A 313 2.48 7.07 -9.40
N VAL A 314 3.55 7.76 -9.82
CA VAL A 314 3.79 8.16 -11.21
C VAL A 314 5.03 7.47 -11.73
N ARG A 315 4.97 7.01 -12.97
CA ARG A 315 6.09 6.44 -13.70
C ARG A 315 6.39 7.29 -14.91
N TYR A 316 7.67 7.58 -15.13
CA TYR A 316 8.10 8.40 -16.27
C TYR A 316 9.53 8.05 -16.69
N ASP A 317 9.77 8.14 -18.02
CA ASP A 317 11.06 7.93 -18.62
C ASP A 317 11.84 9.23 -18.68
N MET A 318 13.13 9.14 -18.38
CA MET A 318 14.03 10.27 -18.28
C MET A 318 15.32 10.04 -19.09
N ARG A 319 15.85 11.14 -19.58
CA ARG A 319 17.23 11.23 -20.05
C ARG A 319 17.92 12.38 -19.35
N SER A 320 19.10 12.16 -18.79
CA SER A 320 19.84 13.17 -18.03
C SER A 320 21.33 13.12 -18.34
N TYR A 321 22.00 14.21 -18.03
CA TYR A 321 23.45 14.33 -18.09
C TYR A 321 23.99 14.73 -16.72
N THR A 322 25.07 14.10 -16.28
CA THR A 322 25.77 14.43 -15.02
C THR A 322 26.86 15.49 -15.21
N SER A 323 27.27 15.76 -16.46
CA SER A 323 28.18 16.81 -16.82
C SER A 323 27.51 17.78 -17.78
N PHE A 324 27.45 19.05 -17.41
CA PHE A 324 26.74 20.08 -18.14
C PHE A 324 27.27 21.46 -17.83
N SER A 325 26.92 22.44 -18.67
CA SER A 325 27.14 23.87 -18.46
C SER A 325 25.84 24.63 -18.73
N THR A 326 25.47 25.51 -17.83
CA THR A 326 24.27 26.37 -17.96
C THR A 326 24.64 27.76 -18.46
N ARG A 327 25.57 27.87 -19.39
CA ARG A 327 25.96 29.13 -20.00
C ARG A 327 24.75 29.85 -20.62
N GLY A 328 24.77 31.21 -20.57
CA GLY A 328 23.74 32.05 -21.20
C GLY A 328 22.60 32.49 -20.26
N MET A 329 22.69 32.23 -18.95
CA MET A 329 21.91 32.91 -17.93
C MET A 329 22.75 34.00 -17.24
N ASP A 330 23.19 34.95 -18.04
CA ASP A 330 24.08 36.04 -17.56
C ASP A 330 23.29 37.33 -17.30
N ASP A 331 21.95 37.29 -17.32
CA ASP A 331 21.11 38.46 -17.02
C ASP A 331 21.23 38.83 -15.54
N PRO A 332 21.73 40.02 -15.21
CA PRO A 332 21.87 40.50 -13.83
C PRO A 332 20.56 40.45 -13.06
N ASP A 333 19.39 40.64 -13.71
CA ASP A 333 18.11 40.62 -13.05
C ASP A 333 17.67 39.19 -12.66
N GLU A 334 18.07 38.17 -13.42
CA GLU A 334 17.86 36.77 -13.06
C GLU A 334 18.80 36.32 -11.92
N LEU A 335 19.97 36.92 -11.76
CA LEU A 335 20.95 36.60 -10.72
C LEU A 335 20.72 37.35 -9.41
N ARG A 336 20.04 38.51 -9.45
CA ARG A 336 19.79 39.37 -8.26
C ARG A 336 19.14 38.63 -7.08
N PRO A 337 18.16 37.74 -7.24
CA PRO A 337 17.63 36.92 -6.14
C PRO A 337 18.68 36.05 -5.48
N GLY A 338 19.69 35.59 -6.23
CA GLY A 338 20.83 34.81 -5.74
C GLY A 338 21.79 35.57 -4.82
N LEU A 339 21.63 36.90 -4.67
CA LEU A 339 22.41 37.74 -3.79
C LEU A 339 21.65 38.21 -2.54
N GLN A 340 20.33 37.92 -2.47
CA GLN A 340 19.46 38.41 -1.41
C GLN A 340 19.83 37.80 -0.04
N LEU A 341 20.06 38.64 0.96
CA LEU A 341 20.24 38.28 2.36
C LEU A 341 19.49 39.27 3.28
N PRO A 342 18.84 38.79 4.34
CA PRO A 342 18.16 39.64 5.32
C PRO A 342 19.17 40.51 6.06
N GLN A 343 18.82 41.76 6.32
CA GLN A 343 19.70 42.68 7.09
C GLN A 343 19.77 42.31 8.57
N GLY A 344 20.90 42.57 9.21
CA GLY A 344 21.07 42.39 10.66
C GLY A 344 21.16 40.95 11.16
N PHE A 345 21.41 39.99 10.26
CA PHE A 345 21.62 38.58 10.61
C PHE A 345 23.04 38.15 10.31
N ASN A 346 23.58 37.26 11.16
CA ASN A 346 24.87 36.56 11.01
C ASN A 346 26.06 37.50 10.75
N PRO A 347 26.37 38.45 11.64
CA PRO A 347 27.40 39.45 11.37
C PRO A 347 28.83 38.90 11.27
N ARG A 348 29.13 37.76 11.94
CA ARG A 348 30.46 37.12 11.84
C ARG A 348 30.67 36.44 10.52
N ALA A 349 29.67 35.72 10.03
CA ALA A 349 29.70 35.09 8.71
C ALA A 349 29.82 36.13 7.58
N ARG A 350 29.14 37.27 7.71
CA ARG A 350 29.30 38.38 6.74
C ARG A 350 30.72 38.92 6.70
N ARG A 351 31.34 39.14 7.84
CA ARG A 351 32.74 39.60 7.91
C ARG A 351 33.69 38.60 7.27
N LEU A 352 33.57 37.32 7.60
CA LEU A 352 34.36 36.24 7.03
C LEU A 352 34.23 36.19 5.50
N ALA A 353 33.02 36.31 4.99
CA ALA A 353 32.76 36.32 3.56
C ALA A 353 33.37 37.56 2.86
N GLN A 354 33.26 38.72 3.48
CA GLN A 354 33.84 39.97 2.97
C GLN A 354 35.40 39.91 2.94
N GLU A 355 36.03 39.29 3.95
CA GLU A 355 37.47 39.04 4.00
C GLU A 355 37.89 38.16 2.77
N TRP A 356 37.09 37.13 2.46
CA TRP A 356 37.37 36.30 1.27
C TRP A 356 37.20 37.08 -0.03
N ALA A 357 36.15 37.90 -0.15
CA ALA A 357 35.91 38.74 -1.32
C ALA A 357 37.02 39.77 -1.56
N GLN A 358 37.65 40.27 -0.49
CA GLN A 358 38.79 41.21 -0.58
C GLN A 358 40.13 40.53 -0.93
N SER A 359 40.31 39.29 -0.49
CA SER A 359 41.57 38.56 -0.65
C SER A 359 41.63 37.67 -1.91
N LEU A 360 40.51 37.33 -2.49
CA LEU A 360 40.41 36.42 -3.63
C LEU A 360 39.86 37.14 -4.86
N SER A 361 40.43 36.86 -6.05
CA SER A 361 40.14 37.59 -7.28
C SER A 361 39.02 37.04 -8.12
N THR A 362 38.52 35.83 -7.82
CA THR A 362 37.48 35.17 -8.63
C THR A 362 36.41 34.50 -7.77
N ASP A 363 35.17 34.49 -8.25
CA ASP A 363 34.04 33.81 -7.59
C ASP A 363 34.31 32.31 -7.35
N ALA A 364 35.01 31.67 -8.30
CA ALA A 364 35.40 30.28 -8.16
C ALA A 364 36.39 30.06 -7.00
N ALA A 365 37.37 30.97 -6.82
CA ALA A 365 38.29 30.88 -5.69
C ALA A 365 37.60 31.11 -4.34
N ILE A 366 36.59 31.99 -4.28
CA ILE A 366 35.77 32.21 -3.11
C ILE A 366 34.98 30.96 -2.77
N ALA A 367 34.39 30.32 -3.77
CA ALA A 367 33.61 29.09 -3.56
C ALA A 367 34.49 27.92 -3.10
N GLU A 368 35.65 27.73 -3.66
CA GLU A 368 36.64 26.73 -3.23
C GLU A 368 37.18 27.01 -1.82
N ARG A 369 37.41 28.28 -1.48
CA ARG A 369 37.80 28.66 -0.11
C ARG A 369 36.67 28.31 0.92
N GLY A 370 35.41 28.50 0.52
CA GLY A 370 34.26 28.07 1.31
C GLY A 370 34.25 26.56 1.56
N LEU A 371 34.47 25.73 0.54
CA LEU A 371 34.58 24.28 0.72
C LEU A 371 35.77 23.89 1.61
N SER A 372 36.92 24.51 1.41
CA SER A 372 38.12 24.28 2.25
C SER A 372 37.87 24.62 3.71
N TYR A 373 37.11 25.69 3.98
CA TYR A 373 36.71 26.07 5.35
C TYR A 373 35.92 24.95 6.04
N PHE A 374 34.93 24.36 5.37
CA PHE A 374 34.19 23.23 5.95
C PHE A 374 35.04 21.98 6.14
N ARG A 375 36.01 21.74 5.29
CA ARG A 375 36.92 20.60 5.39
C ARG A 375 37.90 20.74 6.57
N GLU A 376 38.41 21.97 6.79
CA GLU A 376 39.55 22.24 7.69
C GLU A 376 39.09 22.53 9.13
N GLN A 377 37.88 23.01 9.35
CA GLN A 377 37.46 23.57 10.65
C GLN A 377 36.83 22.55 11.61
N GLY A 378 36.89 21.24 11.30
CA GLY A 378 36.46 20.17 12.19
C GLY A 378 34.94 20.14 12.40
N PHE A 379 34.16 20.33 11.36
CA PHE A 379 32.72 20.21 11.41
C PHE A 379 32.29 18.76 11.55
N VAL A 380 31.24 18.52 12.34
CA VAL A 380 30.67 17.19 12.61
C VAL A 380 29.32 17.06 11.95
N TYR A 381 29.13 15.97 11.19
CA TYR A 381 27.87 15.65 10.55
C TYR A 381 27.02 14.78 11.47
N THR A 382 25.83 15.25 11.90
CA THR A 382 24.93 14.59 12.86
C THR A 382 23.47 14.86 12.54
N LEU A 383 22.56 13.88 12.84
CA LEU A 383 21.12 14.03 12.75
C LEU A 383 20.51 14.78 13.94
N GLU A 384 21.25 14.91 15.03
CA GLU A 384 20.82 15.60 16.26
C GLU A 384 21.68 16.84 16.53
N PRO A 385 21.69 17.83 15.63
CA PRO A 385 22.43 19.07 15.87
C PRO A 385 21.76 19.85 17.00
N PRO A 386 22.51 20.64 17.76
CA PRO A 386 21.95 21.54 18.77
C PRO A 386 21.01 22.55 18.09
N LEU A 387 20.00 22.98 18.85
CA LEU A 387 19.08 24.04 18.41
C LEU A 387 19.83 25.35 18.23
N LEU A 388 19.64 25.99 17.09
CA LEU A 388 20.24 27.26 16.75
C LEU A 388 19.26 28.41 16.96
N GLY A 389 19.75 29.54 17.46
CA GLY A 389 19.00 30.75 17.71
C GLY A 389 18.80 31.62 16.46
N ARG A 390 18.79 32.95 16.67
CA ARG A 390 18.51 33.91 15.61
C ARG A 390 19.61 33.98 14.56
N ASP A 391 20.87 33.99 14.98
CA ASP A 391 22.03 34.06 14.10
C ASP A 391 22.55 32.66 13.80
N SER A 392 21.67 31.84 13.20
CA SER A 392 21.85 30.41 13.04
C SER A 392 23.10 30.03 12.23
N VAL A 393 23.49 30.85 11.26
CA VAL A 393 24.72 30.62 10.47
C VAL A 393 25.96 30.89 11.29
N ASP A 394 25.98 31.99 12.07
CA ASP A 394 27.08 32.30 12.99
C ASP A 394 27.24 31.23 14.06
N GLU A 395 26.14 30.83 14.69
CA GLU A 395 26.10 29.79 15.72
C GLU A 395 26.58 28.44 15.21
N PHE A 396 26.24 28.08 13.97
CA PHE A 396 26.72 26.87 13.34
C PHE A 396 28.23 26.97 12.99
N LEU A 397 28.65 28.04 12.30
CA LEU A 397 30.01 28.14 11.75
C LEU A 397 31.07 28.34 12.87
N PHE A 398 30.73 29.08 13.93
CA PHE A 398 31.71 29.50 14.93
C PHE A 398 31.42 28.94 16.33
N GLY A 399 30.24 28.35 16.53
CA GLY A 399 29.81 27.79 17.81
C GLY A 399 29.80 26.26 17.78
N SER A 400 28.65 25.69 17.38
CA SER A 400 28.42 24.24 17.48
C SER A 400 29.27 23.40 16.54
N LYS A 401 29.54 23.88 15.36
CA LYS A 401 30.15 23.14 14.23
C LYS A 401 29.55 21.75 13.99
N SER A 402 28.39 21.49 14.56
CA SER A 402 27.64 20.22 14.46
C SER A 402 26.35 20.47 13.74
N GLY A 403 26.11 19.75 12.63
CA GLY A 403 24.96 20.00 11.78
C GLY A 403 24.66 18.88 10.79
N PHE A 404 23.58 19.07 10.07
CA PHE A 404 23.15 18.21 8.97
C PHE A 404 23.23 18.97 7.63
N CYS A 405 23.03 18.31 6.49
CA CYS A 405 23.21 18.91 5.16
C CYS A 405 22.54 20.28 4.97
N GLU A 406 21.39 20.51 5.59
CA GLU A 406 20.70 21.80 5.56
C GLU A 406 21.49 22.94 6.22
N HIS A 407 22.24 22.65 7.30
CA HIS A 407 23.11 23.63 7.96
C HIS A 407 24.32 23.97 7.10
N TYR A 408 24.93 22.96 6.49
CA TYR A 408 26.07 23.11 5.59
C TYR A 408 25.69 23.91 4.34
N ALA A 409 24.64 23.49 3.63
CA ALA A 409 24.18 24.15 2.41
C ALA A 409 23.72 25.59 2.68
N SER A 410 22.92 25.82 3.74
CA SER A 410 22.45 27.14 4.13
C SER A 410 23.63 28.09 4.43
N SER A 411 24.57 27.64 5.25
CA SER A 411 25.70 28.47 5.67
C SER A 411 26.67 28.75 4.51
N PHE A 412 26.89 27.77 3.63
CA PHE A 412 27.71 27.98 2.43
C PHE A 412 27.06 29.00 1.48
N VAL A 413 25.77 28.88 1.17
CA VAL A 413 25.06 29.84 0.32
C VAL A 413 25.03 31.22 0.96
N PHE A 414 24.86 31.31 2.29
CA PHE A 414 24.95 32.59 3.00
C PHE A 414 26.33 33.25 2.83
N LEU A 415 27.41 32.49 3.00
CA LEU A 415 28.79 33.00 2.80
C LEU A 415 29.01 33.46 1.37
N MET A 416 28.56 32.70 0.37
CA MET A 416 28.70 33.08 -1.05
C MET A 416 27.97 34.40 -1.33
N ARG A 417 26.70 34.51 -0.90
CA ARG A 417 25.92 35.74 -1.07
C ARG A 417 26.51 36.95 -0.34
N ALA A 418 27.04 36.74 0.86
CA ALA A 418 27.68 37.79 1.63
C ALA A 418 29.00 38.25 1.02
N ALA A 419 29.67 37.38 0.26
CA ALA A 419 30.85 37.70 -0.53
C ALA A 419 30.51 38.33 -1.91
N GLY A 420 29.22 38.50 -2.24
CA GLY A 420 28.78 39.08 -3.52
C GLY A 420 28.68 38.06 -4.66
N VAL A 421 28.76 36.76 -4.37
CA VAL A 421 28.67 35.68 -5.36
C VAL A 421 27.24 35.12 -5.36
N PRO A 422 26.51 35.11 -6.51
CA PRO A 422 25.18 34.58 -6.58
C PRO A 422 25.15 33.08 -6.27
N ALA A 423 24.29 32.68 -5.32
CA ALA A 423 24.17 31.32 -4.89
C ALA A 423 22.74 30.96 -4.46
N ARG A 424 22.37 29.67 -4.54
CA ARG A 424 21.05 29.16 -4.16
C ARG A 424 21.15 27.79 -3.50
N VAL A 425 20.15 27.44 -2.70
CA VAL A 425 20.06 26.10 -2.09
C VAL A 425 19.22 25.22 -3.00
N VAL A 426 19.69 23.99 -3.21
CA VAL A 426 18.95 22.94 -3.90
C VAL A 426 18.71 21.80 -2.92
N THR A 427 17.49 21.30 -2.88
CA THR A 427 17.16 20.10 -2.13
C THR A 427 16.74 18.96 -3.06
N GLY A 428 16.90 17.76 -2.60
CA GLY A 428 16.62 16.56 -3.37
C GLY A 428 17.07 15.33 -2.62
N TYR A 429 17.66 14.40 -3.35
CA TYR A 429 18.24 13.19 -2.77
C TYR A 429 19.64 12.96 -3.32
N GLN A 430 20.49 12.30 -2.53
CA GLN A 430 21.85 11.98 -2.96
C GLN A 430 22.16 10.51 -2.68
N GLY A 431 22.55 9.77 -3.73
CA GLY A 431 22.81 8.34 -3.69
C GLY A 431 21.60 7.52 -4.07
N GLY A 432 21.48 6.37 -3.47
CA GLY A 432 20.53 5.29 -3.71
C GLY A 432 21.24 3.94 -3.68
N ASP A 433 20.54 2.87 -3.39
CA ASP A 433 21.08 1.52 -3.31
C ASP A 433 20.48 0.64 -4.41
N ILE A 434 21.35 0.03 -5.24
CA ILE A 434 20.90 -0.94 -6.26
C ILE A 434 20.53 -2.24 -5.56
N ASN A 435 19.29 -2.69 -5.74
CA ASN A 435 18.83 -3.99 -5.28
C ASN A 435 19.36 -5.09 -6.23
N PRO A 436 20.20 -6.01 -5.76
CA PRO A 436 20.79 -7.04 -6.62
C PRO A 436 19.80 -8.06 -7.16
N VAL A 437 18.57 -8.12 -6.58
CA VAL A 437 17.53 -9.10 -6.97
C VAL A 437 16.77 -8.66 -8.23
N ASP A 438 16.41 -7.37 -8.33
CA ASP A 438 15.59 -6.83 -9.43
C ASP A 438 16.25 -5.70 -10.21
N GLN A 439 17.50 -5.33 -9.84
CA GLN A 439 18.32 -4.31 -10.47
C GLN A 439 17.69 -2.90 -10.45
N TYR A 440 16.71 -2.65 -9.57
CA TYR A 440 16.21 -1.30 -9.33
C TYR A 440 17.09 -0.58 -8.31
N MET A 441 17.42 0.66 -8.61
CA MET A 441 17.97 1.57 -7.60
C MET A 441 16.83 2.08 -6.72
N ILE A 442 16.96 1.95 -5.41
CA ILE A 442 16.00 2.41 -4.42
C ILE A 442 16.56 3.67 -3.77
N VAL A 443 15.85 4.78 -3.92
CA VAL A 443 16.14 6.05 -3.23
C VAL A 443 15.12 6.21 -2.12
N ARG A 444 15.62 6.38 -0.89
CA ARG A 444 14.82 6.44 0.32
C ARG A 444 14.69 7.87 0.83
N GLN A 445 13.75 8.11 1.71
CA GLN A 445 13.64 9.40 2.41
C GLN A 445 14.92 9.69 3.22
N SER A 446 15.60 8.67 3.72
CA SER A 446 16.91 8.81 4.38
C SER A 446 18.03 9.32 3.47
N ASP A 447 17.88 9.23 2.15
CA ASP A 447 18.83 9.78 1.19
C ASP A 447 18.59 11.27 0.89
N ALA A 448 17.58 11.89 1.53
CA ALA A 448 17.29 13.32 1.39
C ALA A 448 18.55 14.17 1.68
N HIS A 449 18.77 15.15 0.84
CA HIS A 449 19.98 15.94 0.86
C HIS A 449 19.74 17.39 0.41
N ALA A 450 20.61 18.28 0.89
CA ALA A 450 20.66 19.66 0.46
C ALA A 450 22.10 20.01 0.06
N TRP A 451 22.23 20.76 -1.03
CA TRP A 451 23.50 21.25 -1.54
C TRP A 451 23.36 22.70 -2.03
N ALA A 452 24.47 23.31 -2.37
CA ALA A 452 24.52 24.64 -2.93
C ALA A 452 24.74 24.62 -4.43
N GLU A 453 24.24 25.63 -5.14
CA GLU A 453 24.65 26.00 -6.48
C GLU A 453 25.14 27.44 -6.46
N VAL A 454 26.28 27.65 -7.09
CA VAL A 454 26.92 28.94 -7.23
C VAL A 454 27.01 29.31 -8.70
N TRP A 455 26.64 30.53 -9.05
CA TRP A 455 26.78 31.00 -10.40
C TRP A 455 28.21 31.48 -10.62
N LEU A 456 28.85 30.91 -11.63
CA LEU A 456 30.22 31.24 -12.02
C LEU A 456 30.23 31.78 -13.45
N LYS A 457 30.83 32.95 -13.65
CA LYS A 457 30.95 33.59 -14.98
C LYS A 457 31.55 32.61 -16.01
N GLY A 458 30.86 32.45 -17.15
CA GLY A 458 31.27 31.56 -18.25
C GLY A 458 30.99 30.06 -18.01
N ARG A 459 30.53 29.65 -16.82
CA ARG A 459 30.15 28.27 -16.52
C ARG A 459 28.64 28.13 -16.16
N GLY A 460 28.03 29.23 -15.70
CA GLY A 460 26.65 29.24 -15.18
C GLY A 460 26.56 28.65 -13.80
N TRP A 461 25.45 28.00 -13.49
CA TRP A 461 25.20 27.39 -12.19
C TRP A 461 26.02 26.10 -12.03
N VAL A 462 26.87 26.08 -11.01
CA VAL A 462 27.76 24.96 -10.66
C VAL A 462 27.41 24.46 -9.28
N ARG A 463 27.29 23.13 -9.15
CA ARG A 463 27.01 22.49 -7.84
C ARG A 463 28.26 22.54 -6.96
N PHE A 464 28.05 22.94 -5.69
CA PHE A 464 28.97 22.84 -4.58
C PHE A 464 28.31 22.13 -3.42
N ASP A 465 28.94 21.07 -2.90
CA ASP A 465 28.42 20.33 -1.77
C ASP A 465 29.34 20.48 -0.55
N PRO A 466 29.05 21.41 0.36
CA PRO A 466 29.85 21.60 1.56
C PRO A 466 29.76 20.41 2.52
N THR A 467 28.69 19.60 2.45
CA THR A 467 28.59 18.35 3.22
C THR A 467 29.61 17.33 2.70
N ALA A 468 29.73 17.17 1.38
CA ALA A 468 30.74 16.30 0.80
C ALA A 468 32.18 16.75 1.13
N ALA A 469 32.41 18.05 1.28
CA ALA A 469 33.69 18.59 1.69
C ALA A 469 34.05 18.27 3.14
N ALA A 470 33.07 18.38 4.08
CA ALA A 470 33.25 18.12 5.50
C ALA A 470 33.18 16.61 5.85
N SER A 471 32.31 15.86 5.18
CA SER A 471 32.08 14.43 5.40
C SER A 471 31.96 13.68 4.08
N PRO A 472 33.05 13.38 3.37
CA PRO A 472 33.03 12.67 2.08
C PRO A 472 32.29 11.32 2.14
N VAL A 473 32.39 10.65 3.27
CA VAL A 473 31.72 9.36 3.54
C VAL A 473 30.19 9.44 3.34
N ARG A 474 29.57 10.64 3.57
CA ARG A 474 28.14 10.85 3.33
C ARG A 474 27.75 10.61 1.87
N VAL A 475 28.56 11.08 0.95
CA VAL A 475 28.31 10.98 -0.48
C VAL A 475 28.78 9.64 -1.05
N GLU A 476 29.87 9.11 -0.54
CA GLU A 476 30.45 7.84 -0.99
C GLU A 476 29.71 6.61 -0.46
N SER A 477 29.30 6.64 0.81
CA SER A 477 28.77 5.46 1.52
C SER A 477 27.34 5.67 2.10
N GLY A 478 26.81 6.89 2.05
CA GLY A 478 25.47 7.25 2.52
C GLY A 478 25.42 7.75 3.96
N VAL A 479 24.21 8.11 4.40
CA VAL A 479 23.99 8.77 5.72
C VAL A 479 24.40 7.88 6.89
N ALA A 480 24.11 6.58 6.81
CA ALA A 480 24.37 5.64 7.89
C ALA A 480 25.87 5.49 8.23
N ALA A 481 26.75 5.67 7.24
CA ALA A 481 28.19 5.62 7.43
C ALA A 481 28.78 6.97 7.93
N ALA A 482 28.07 8.07 7.73
CA ALA A 482 28.56 9.42 7.97
C ALA A 482 28.20 9.97 9.35
N VAL A 483 27.13 9.45 9.98
CA VAL A 483 26.63 9.94 11.28
C VAL A 483 27.16 9.11 12.44
N PRO A 484 27.29 9.69 13.65
CA PRO A 484 27.67 8.98 14.86
C PRO A 484 26.78 7.75 15.14
N ALA A 485 27.33 6.74 15.80
CA ALA A 485 26.60 5.53 16.14
C ALA A 485 25.40 5.77 17.08
N THR A 486 25.40 6.86 17.80
CA THR A 486 24.34 7.29 18.74
C THR A 486 23.14 7.92 18.05
N ASP A 487 23.28 8.44 16.84
CA ASP A 487 22.21 9.16 16.15
C ASP A 487 21.03 8.25 15.81
N PRO A 488 19.78 8.74 15.82
CA PRO A 488 18.59 7.95 15.56
C PRO A 488 18.44 7.63 14.07
N LEU A 489 18.94 6.48 13.67
CA LEU A 489 18.70 5.92 12.33
C LEU A 489 17.79 4.70 12.39
N PRO A 490 17.03 4.43 11.33
CA PRO A 490 16.26 3.18 11.22
C PRO A 490 17.17 1.96 11.44
N LEU A 491 16.71 0.98 12.22
CA LEU A 491 17.46 -0.25 12.53
C LEU A 491 18.00 -0.94 11.29
N MET A 492 17.22 -0.95 10.20
CA MET A 492 17.62 -1.56 8.93
C MET A 492 18.71 -0.80 8.18
N ALA A 493 18.87 0.51 8.42
CA ALA A 493 19.94 1.31 7.81
C ALA A 493 21.32 0.98 8.41
N ARG A 494 21.37 0.57 9.69
CA ARG A 494 22.60 0.22 10.42
C ARG A 494 22.97 -1.26 10.36
N THR A 495 22.12 -2.11 9.80
CA THR A 495 22.32 -3.56 9.87
C THR A 495 23.53 -3.99 9.07
N THR A 496 24.58 -4.42 9.76
CA THR A 496 25.78 -5.03 9.20
C THR A 496 25.59 -6.52 8.87
N LEU A 497 24.49 -7.15 9.33
CA LEU A 497 24.20 -8.56 9.14
C LEU A 497 23.79 -8.86 7.69
N ILE A 498 24.63 -9.60 6.98
CA ILE A 498 24.47 -9.91 5.54
C ILE A 498 23.12 -10.61 5.25
N TRP A 499 22.71 -11.53 6.13
CA TRP A 499 21.45 -12.27 5.94
C TRP A 499 20.20 -11.38 6.06
N LEU A 500 20.21 -10.38 6.96
CA LEU A 500 19.11 -9.38 7.06
C LEU A 500 19.04 -8.48 5.84
N ARG A 501 20.18 -8.10 5.26
CA ARG A 501 20.23 -7.39 3.98
C ARG A 501 19.61 -8.23 2.86
N GLY A 502 19.93 -9.54 2.81
CA GLY A 502 19.34 -10.46 1.83
C GLY A 502 17.81 -10.54 1.95
N ILE A 503 17.28 -10.64 3.16
CA ILE A 503 15.82 -10.63 3.41
C ILE A 503 15.22 -9.29 2.95
N ARG A 504 15.84 -8.16 3.27
CA ARG A 504 15.40 -6.83 2.86
C ARG A 504 15.35 -6.70 1.33
N TYR A 505 16.40 -7.11 0.62
CA TYR A 505 16.45 -7.04 -0.85
C TYR A 505 15.35 -7.89 -1.50
N ASN A 506 15.15 -9.11 -1.01
CA ASN A 506 14.05 -9.97 -1.49
C ASN A 506 12.68 -9.36 -1.21
N TRP A 507 12.51 -8.77 -0.02
CA TRP A 507 11.28 -8.07 0.36
C TRP A 507 11.02 -6.84 -0.51
N ASP A 508 12.04 -6.00 -0.72
CA ASP A 508 11.95 -4.82 -1.57
C ASP A 508 11.64 -5.20 -3.03
N ALA A 509 12.26 -6.27 -3.55
CA ALA A 509 11.97 -6.79 -4.89
C ALA A 509 10.53 -7.35 -5.00
N LEU A 510 10.05 -8.09 -3.97
CA LEU A 510 8.68 -8.58 -3.92
C LEU A 510 7.68 -7.43 -3.86
N ALA A 511 7.94 -6.45 -2.99
CA ALA A 511 7.13 -5.24 -2.88
C ALA A 511 7.15 -4.43 -4.19
N ASN A 512 8.29 -4.38 -4.89
CA ASN A 512 8.40 -3.75 -6.19
C ASN A 512 7.56 -4.47 -7.24
N LYS A 513 7.60 -5.80 -7.31
CA LYS A 513 6.74 -6.59 -8.19
C LYS A 513 5.25 -6.35 -7.91
N TRP A 514 4.86 -6.33 -6.63
CA TRP A 514 3.51 -5.97 -6.23
C TRP A 514 3.11 -4.58 -6.74
N ASN A 515 4.00 -3.60 -6.53
CA ASN A 515 3.79 -2.23 -6.98
C ASN A 515 3.66 -2.14 -8.50
N GLN A 516 4.49 -2.85 -9.25
CA GLN A 516 4.49 -2.83 -10.72
C GLN A 516 3.29 -3.56 -11.33
N LEU A 517 2.94 -4.74 -10.80
CA LEU A 517 1.92 -5.61 -11.39
C LEU A 517 0.51 -5.29 -10.89
N VAL A 518 0.36 -4.89 -9.64
CA VAL A 518 -0.96 -4.68 -9.03
C VAL A 518 -1.30 -3.20 -8.94
N LEU A 519 -0.45 -2.39 -8.30
CA LEU A 519 -0.73 -0.97 -8.08
C LEU A 519 -0.43 -0.11 -9.32
N GLY A 520 0.57 -0.50 -10.11
CA GLY A 520 0.94 0.15 -11.37
C GLY A 520 0.09 -0.25 -12.57
N TYR A 521 -0.91 -1.11 -12.38
CA TYR A 521 -1.86 -1.47 -13.46
C TYR A 521 -2.89 -0.36 -13.65
N ASN A 522 -2.48 0.68 -14.40
CA ASN A 522 -3.24 1.88 -14.73
C ASN A 522 -4.04 1.70 -16.06
N PRO A 523 -4.87 2.68 -16.49
CA PRO A 523 -5.64 2.58 -17.73
C PRO A 523 -4.78 2.38 -18.98
N GLU A 524 -3.58 2.99 -19.05
CA GLU A 524 -2.66 2.83 -20.17
C GLU A 524 -2.18 1.39 -20.27
N ARG A 525 -1.65 0.83 -19.18
CA ARG A 525 -1.23 -0.57 -19.11
C ARG A 525 -2.37 -1.56 -19.34
N GLN A 526 -3.58 -1.23 -18.87
CA GLN A 526 -4.75 -2.04 -19.15
C GLN A 526 -5.01 -2.12 -20.66
N ARG A 527 -4.93 -0.99 -21.36
CA ARG A 527 -5.09 -0.96 -22.83
C ARG A 527 -4.01 -1.76 -23.53
N GLU A 528 -2.73 -1.55 -23.19
CA GLU A 528 -1.60 -2.30 -23.75
C GLU A 528 -1.77 -3.81 -23.55
N PHE A 529 -2.13 -4.23 -22.34
CA PHE A 529 -2.38 -5.63 -22.01
C PHE A 529 -3.53 -6.20 -22.84
N LEU A 530 -4.67 -5.51 -22.89
CA LEU A 530 -5.83 -5.98 -23.65
C LEU A 530 -5.58 -6.01 -25.16
N THR A 531 -4.83 -5.06 -25.69
CA THR A 531 -4.39 -5.06 -27.10
C THR A 531 -3.49 -6.26 -27.40
N SER A 532 -2.57 -6.62 -26.49
CA SER A 532 -1.72 -7.82 -26.64
C SER A 532 -2.51 -9.12 -26.63
N PHE A 533 -3.70 -9.14 -26.04
CA PHE A 533 -4.66 -10.26 -26.06
C PHE A 533 -5.65 -10.21 -27.23
N GLY A 534 -5.44 -9.30 -28.20
CA GLY A 534 -6.23 -9.22 -29.43
C GLY A 534 -7.45 -8.30 -29.40
N MET A 535 -7.57 -7.45 -28.36
CA MET A 535 -8.61 -6.42 -28.32
C MET A 535 -8.10 -5.16 -29.02
N ASN A 536 -8.37 -5.00 -30.32
CA ASN A 536 -7.82 -3.92 -31.15
C ASN A 536 -8.24 -2.50 -30.67
N GLU A 537 -9.42 -2.36 -30.07
CA GLU A 537 -9.91 -1.11 -29.50
C GLU A 537 -10.48 -1.38 -28.11
N PRO A 538 -9.68 -1.25 -27.05
CA PRO A 538 -10.16 -1.43 -25.67
C PRO A 538 -10.95 -0.20 -25.19
N SER A 539 -12.14 0.02 -25.79
CA SER A 539 -13.13 0.97 -25.29
C SER A 539 -13.77 0.43 -24.00
N TRP A 540 -14.36 1.31 -23.20
CA TRP A 540 -15.02 0.88 -21.96
C TRP A 540 -16.19 -0.07 -22.21
N GLU A 541 -16.90 0.10 -23.35
CA GLU A 541 -18.01 -0.76 -23.77
C GLU A 541 -17.51 -2.16 -24.12
N ASN A 542 -16.46 -2.27 -24.93
CA ASN A 542 -15.86 -3.55 -25.30
C ASN A 542 -15.30 -4.29 -24.09
N MET A 543 -14.68 -3.57 -23.15
CA MET A 543 -14.22 -4.15 -21.88
C MET A 543 -15.38 -4.65 -21.02
N ALA A 544 -16.46 -3.86 -20.88
CA ALA A 544 -17.65 -4.25 -20.13
C ALA A 544 -18.34 -5.48 -20.74
N LEU A 545 -18.46 -5.53 -22.07
CA LEU A 545 -19.04 -6.68 -22.77
C LEU A 545 -18.19 -7.94 -22.61
N THR A 546 -16.88 -7.82 -22.76
CA THR A 546 -15.94 -8.93 -22.53
C THR A 546 -15.98 -9.43 -21.09
N LEU A 547 -16.04 -8.49 -20.11
CA LEU A 547 -16.20 -8.80 -18.70
C LEU A 547 -17.50 -9.59 -18.45
N PHE A 548 -18.61 -9.14 -19.03
CA PHE A 548 -19.91 -9.81 -18.89
C PHE A 548 -19.85 -11.27 -19.39
N TRP A 549 -19.28 -11.48 -20.57
CA TRP A 549 -19.16 -12.83 -21.13
C TRP A 549 -18.14 -13.70 -20.39
N ALA A 550 -17.03 -13.14 -19.95
CA ALA A 550 -16.02 -13.87 -19.18
C ALA A 550 -16.56 -14.34 -17.81
N VAL A 551 -17.21 -13.44 -17.07
CA VAL A 551 -17.81 -13.76 -15.76
C VAL A 551 -19.01 -14.69 -15.94
N GLY A 552 -19.90 -14.40 -16.91
CA GLY A 552 -21.06 -15.22 -17.21
C GLY A 552 -20.68 -16.64 -17.63
N GLY A 553 -19.69 -16.78 -18.51
CA GLY A 553 -19.15 -18.07 -18.93
C GLY A 553 -18.54 -18.88 -17.78
N LEU A 554 -17.73 -18.20 -16.93
CA LEU A 554 -17.14 -18.84 -15.75
C LEU A 554 -18.21 -19.32 -14.77
N LEU A 555 -19.21 -18.49 -14.49
CA LEU A 555 -20.33 -18.86 -13.60
C LEU A 555 -21.16 -20.02 -14.19
N ALA A 556 -21.40 -20.01 -15.49
CA ALA A 556 -22.08 -21.11 -16.17
C ALA A 556 -21.28 -22.44 -16.08
N LEU A 557 -19.96 -22.38 -16.27
CA LEU A 557 -19.07 -23.54 -16.12
C LEU A 557 -19.05 -24.07 -14.68
N LEU A 558 -18.94 -23.19 -13.70
CA LEU A 558 -19.00 -23.56 -12.28
C LEU A 558 -20.34 -24.16 -11.91
N THR A 559 -21.44 -23.58 -12.37
CA THR A 559 -22.80 -24.10 -12.15
C THR A 559 -22.96 -25.47 -12.78
N ALA A 560 -22.52 -25.65 -14.04
CA ALA A 560 -22.57 -26.95 -14.73
C ALA A 560 -21.72 -28.00 -14.00
N TRP A 561 -20.55 -27.63 -13.50
CA TRP A 561 -19.67 -28.51 -12.71
C TRP A 561 -20.33 -28.92 -11.38
N LEU A 562 -20.92 -27.96 -10.64
CA LEU A 562 -21.63 -28.21 -9.41
C LEU A 562 -22.86 -29.12 -9.64
N LEU A 563 -23.65 -28.85 -10.66
CA LEU A 563 -24.81 -29.68 -11.03
C LEU A 563 -24.40 -31.11 -11.39
N ARG A 564 -23.31 -31.28 -12.12
CA ARG A 564 -22.74 -32.62 -12.40
C ARG A 564 -22.31 -33.33 -11.11
N ARG A 565 -21.70 -32.63 -10.17
CA ARG A 565 -21.26 -33.19 -8.88
C ARG A 565 -22.44 -33.51 -7.95
N MET A 566 -23.51 -32.71 -7.96
CA MET A 566 -24.73 -32.93 -7.19
C MET A 566 -25.58 -34.08 -7.74
N ARG A 567 -25.42 -34.43 -9.03
CA ARG A 567 -26.13 -35.56 -9.67
C ARG A 567 -25.60 -36.94 -9.29
N THR A 568 -24.69 -37.07 -8.34
CA THR A 568 -24.35 -38.37 -7.75
C THR A 568 -25.52 -38.86 -6.88
N ILE A 569 -26.48 -39.50 -7.56
CA ILE A 569 -27.56 -40.20 -6.85
C ILE A 569 -26.89 -41.16 -5.86
N ASP A 570 -27.38 -41.12 -4.58
CA ASP A 570 -26.98 -42.05 -3.53
C ASP A 570 -26.86 -43.48 -4.11
N PRO A 571 -25.76 -44.19 -3.91
CA PRO A 571 -25.57 -45.53 -4.41
C PRO A 571 -26.73 -46.48 -4.10
N VAL A 572 -27.32 -46.33 -2.89
CA VAL A 572 -28.47 -47.11 -2.41
C VAL A 572 -29.70 -46.78 -3.27
N GLN A 573 -29.96 -45.50 -3.50
CA GLN A 573 -31.10 -45.05 -4.29
C GLN A 573 -30.93 -45.42 -5.78
N ARG A 574 -29.71 -45.39 -6.31
CA ARG A 574 -29.38 -45.80 -7.70
C ARG A 574 -29.69 -47.28 -7.92
N LEU A 575 -29.33 -48.13 -6.96
CA LEU A 575 -29.61 -49.57 -7.02
C LEU A 575 -31.12 -49.83 -6.94
N TRP A 576 -31.81 -49.06 -6.07
CA TRP A 576 -33.28 -49.15 -5.96
C TRP A 576 -33.98 -48.77 -7.25
N LEU A 577 -33.58 -47.67 -7.89
CA LEU A 577 -34.15 -47.24 -9.17
C LEU A 577 -33.91 -48.27 -10.27
N ARG A 578 -32.72 -48.89 -10.30
CA ARG A 578 -32.42 -50.03 -11.21
C ARG A 578 -33.29 -51.24 -10.98
N PHE A 579 -33.52 -51.58 -9.71
CA PHE A 579 -34.44 -52.66 -9.34
C PHE A 579 -35.86 -52.37 -9.79
N CYS A 580 -36.39 -51.19 -9.51
CA CYS A 580 -37.72 -50.77 -9.97
C CYS A 580 -37.85 -50.77 -11.46
N SER A 581 -36.79 -50.31 -12.19
CA SER A 581 -36.76 -50.35 -13.67
C SER A 581 -36.80 -51.78 -14.25
N LYS A 582 -36.05 -52.72 -13.61
CA LYS A 582 -36.10 -54.14 -14.00
C LYS A 582 -37.45 -54.74 -13.83
N LEU A 583 -38.14 -54.51 -12.69
CA LEU A 583 -39.48 -55.02 -12.47
C LEU A 583 -40.53 -54.30 -13.34
N GLY A 584 -40.33 -53.02 -13.66
CA GLY A 584 -41.18 -52.29 -14.59
C GLY A 584 -41.18 -52.93 -16.01
N LYS A 585 -40.03 -53.41 -16.47
CA LYS A 585 -39.92 -54.17 -17.76
C LYS A 585 -40.66 -55.50 -17.72
N LYS A 586 -40.84 -56.10 -16.51
CA LYS A 586 -41.64 -57.30 -16.28
C LYS A 586 -43.14 -56.99 -15.97
N GLY A 587 -43.60 -55.78 -16.26
CA GLY A 587 -45.01 -55.39 -16.03
C GLY A 587 -45.36 -54.98 -14.60
N SER A 588 -44.39 -54.84 -13.73
CA SER A 588 -44.59 -54.41 -12.34
C SER A 588 -43.93 -53.03 -12.08
N SER A 589 -44.52 -51.94 -12.60
CA SER A 589 -44.05 -50.58 -12.36
C SER A 589 -44.48 -50.14 -10.97
N ARG A 590 -43.56 -49.34 -10.31
CA ARG A 590 -43.82 -48.71 -9.01
C ARG A 590 -44.62 -47.42 -9.22
N SER A 591 -45.69 -47.20 -8.43
CA SER A 591 -46.43 -45.94 -8.41
C SER A 591 -45.66 -44.88 -7.63
N ALA A 592 -45.86 -43.58 -7.96
CA ALA A 592 -45.11 -42.48 -7.38
C ALA A 592 -45.28 -42.36 -5.85
N HIS A 593 -46.44 -42.71 -5.31
CA HIS A 593 -46.78 -42.66 -3.89
C HIS A 593 -46.69 -44.02 -3.16
N GLU A 594 -46.25 -45.09 -3.88
CA GLU A 594 -46.10 -46.40 -3.30
C GLU A 594 -44.84 -46.54 -2.47
N GLY A 595 -44.97 -46.99 -1.22
CA GLY A 595 -43.86 -47.22 -0.33
C GLY A 595 -42.95 -48.38 -0.81
N PRO A 596 -41.66 -48.41 -0.44
CA PRO A 596 -40.77 -49.50 -0.82
C PRO A 596 -41.26 -50.88 -0.36
N ALA A 597 -41.81 -51.01 0.83
CA ALA A 597 -42.34 -52.26 1.37
C ALA A 597 -43.56 -52.75 0.59
N ASP A 598 -44.52 -51.85 0.30
CA ASP A 598 -45.75 -52.17 -0.43
C ASP A 598 -45.44 -52.59 -1.88
N PHE A 599 -44.53 -51.87 -2.52
CA PHE A 599 -44.05 -52.21 -3.88
C PHE A 599 -43.42 -53.61 -3.92
N VAL A 600 -42.53 -53.92 -2.96
CA VAL A 600 -41.89 -55.22 -2.86
C VAL A 600 -42.90 -56.33 -2.62
N ALA A 601 -43.86 -56.15 -1.70
CA ALA A 601 -44.92 -57.13 -1.42
C ALA A 601 -45.75 -57.39 -2.67
N ARG A 602 -46.22 -56.37 -3.37
CA ARG A 602 -46.99 -56.47 -4.59
C ARG A 602 -46.21 -57.12 -5.75
N ALA A 603 -44.94 -56.73 -5.92
CA ALA A 603 -44.07 -57.29 -6.96
C ALA A 603 -43.73 -58.77 -6.70
N ALA A 604 -43.48 -59.16 -5.45
CA ALA A 604 -43.24 -60.55 -5.05
C ALA A 604 -44.44 -61.45 -5.29
N GLY A 605 -45.66 -60.90 -5.06
CA GLY A 605 -46.90 -61.65 -5.39
C GLY A 605 -47.14 -61.87 -6.87
N ARG A 606 -46.70 -60.92 -7.72
CA ARG A 606 -46.84 -61.03 -9.18
C ARG A 606 -45.77 -61.89 -9.85
N HIS A 607 -44.60 -62.08 -9.19
CA HIS A 607 -43.46 -62.83 -9.71
C HIS A 607 -43.05 -63.95 -8.74
N PRO A 608 -43.84 -65.05 -8.57
CA PRO A 608 -43.57 -66.07 -7.56
C PRO A 608 -42.19 -66.73 -7.68
N GLY A 609 -41.67 -66.92 -8.92
CA GLY A 609 -40.35 -67.47 -9.14
C GLY A 609 -39.19 -66.65 -8.65
N ASP A 610 -39.36 -65.31 -8.56
CA ASP A 610 -38.35 -64.35 -8.07
C ASP A 610 -38.71 -63.76 -6.69
N ALA A 611 -39.81 -64.22 -6.06
CA ALA A 611 -40.37 -63.60 -4.86
C ALA A 611 -39.37 -63.49 -3.70
N VAL A 612 -38.54 -64.51 -3.49
CA VAL A 612 -37.52 -64.52 -2.40
C VAL A 612 -36.46 -63.49 -2.67
N ARG A 613 -35.99 -63.30 -3.91
CA ARG A 613 -35.00 -62.30 -4.26
C ARG A 613 -35.57 -60.88 -4.20
N ILE A 614 -36.80 -60.66 -4.66
CA ILE A 614 -37.50 -59.38 -4.60
C ILE A 614 -37.65 -58.91 -3.14
N ARG A 615 -38.04 -59.78 -2.23
CA ARG A 615 -38.14 -59.49 -0.79
C ARG A 615 -36.78 -59.19 -0.20
N ALA A 616 -35.76 -59.98 -0.49
CA ALA A 616 -34.38 -59.78 -0.03
C ALA A 616 -33.80 -58.42 -0.47
N ILE A 617 -34.07 -57.97 -1.72
CA ILE A 617 -33.69 -56.65 -2.23
C ILE A 617 -34.40 -55.50 -1.44
N GLY A 618 -35.72 -55.69 -1.24
CA GLY A 618 -36.52 -54.73 -0.47
C GLY A 618 -36.05 -54.55 0.96
N GLU A 619 -35.83 -55.67 1.67
CA GLU A 619 -35.34 -55.65 3.07
C GLU A 619 -33.97 -54.93 3.19
N ARG A 620 -33.04 -55.24 2.31
CA ARG A 620 -31.71 -54.60 2.33
C ARG A 620 -31.75 -53.11 1.95
N TYR A 621 -32.62 -52.75 0.98
CA TYR A 621 -32.86 -51.35 0.67
C TYR A 621 -33.45 -50.59 1.84
N ILE A 622 -34.47 -51.12 2.49
CA ILE A 622 -35.13 -50.51 3.65
C ILE A 622 -34.16 -50.37 4.81
N ALA A 623 -33.36 -51.41 5.10
CA ALA A 623 -32.34 -51.39 6.14
C ALA A 623 -31.26 -50.31 5.88
N LEU A 624 -30.77 -50.18 4.63
CA LEU A 624 -29.79 -49.19 4.27
C LEU A 624 -30.32 -47.73 4.21
N ARG A 625 -31.61 -47.56 3.89
CA ARG A 625 -32.23 -46.24 3.69
C ARG A 625 -32.86 -45.67 4.95
N TYR A 626 -33.40 -46.51 5.81
CA TYR A 626 -34.19 -46.12 6.98
C TYR A 626 -33.66 -46.73 8.30
N GLY A 627 -32.62 -47.59 8.25
CA GLY A 627 -31.96 -48.15 9.43
C GLY A 627 -30.94 -47.18 10.02
N GLU A 628 -30.57 -47.37 11.29
CA GLU A 628 -29.65 -46.49 12.01
C GLU A 628 -28.19 -46.54 11.55
N ARG A 629 -27.75 -47.59 10.86
CA ARG A 629 -26.35 -47.75 10.36
C ARG A 629 -26.32 -48.27 8.94
N ALA A 630 -25.75 -47.48 8.02
CA ALA A 630 -25.42 -47.94 6.67
C ALA A 630 -24.14 -48.80 6.72
N ASP A 631 -24.30 -50.12 6.49
CA ASP A 631 -23.16 -51.05 6.44
C ASP A 631 -22.72 -51.31 5.00
N ALA A 632 -21.40 -51.20 4.76
CA ALA A 632 -20.77 -51.40 3.43
C ALA A 632 -21.01 -52.82 2.89
N ARG A 633 -21.13 -53.82 3.78
CA ARG A 633 -21.41 -55.22 3.46
C ARG A 633 -22.81 -55.39 2.90
N THR A 634 -23.83 -54.80 3.57
CA THR A 634 -25.22 -54.81 3.13
C THR A 634 -25.40 -54.11 1.79
N LEU A 635 -24.65 -53.03 1.53
CA LEU A 635 -24.63 -52.35 0.20
C LEU A 635 -24.04 -53.23 -0.90
N ALA A 636 -22.96 -54.00 -0.60
CA ALA A 636 -22.40 -54.94 -1.55
C ALA A 636 -23.37 -56.09 -1.88
N GLU A 637 -24.09 -56.64 -0.87
CA GLU A 637 -25.08 -57.66 -1.01
C GLU A 637 -26.27 -57.15 -1.87
N LEU A 638 -26.77 -55.92 -1.58
CA LEU A 638 -27.83 -55.30 -2.40
C LEU A 638 -27.42 -55.16 -3.86
N ARG A 639 -26.14 -54.79 -4.13
CA ARG A 639 -25.61 -54.67 -5.50
C ARG A 639 -25.65 -55.99 -6.23
N VAL A 640 -25.24 -57.09 -5.58
CA VAL A 640 -25.23 -58.43 -6.17
C VAL A 640 -26.67 -58.87 -6.46
N LEU A 641 -27.56 -58.79 -5.46
CA LEU A 641 -28.95 -59.16 -5.62
C LEU A 641 -29.66 -58.41 -6.77
N VAL A 642 -29.46 -57.11 -6.90
CA VAL A 642 -30.05 -56.31 -8.00
C VAL A 642 -29.38 -56.64 -9.33
N ARG A 643 -28.12 -57.00 -9.40
CA ARG A 643 -27.44 -57.44 -10.62
C ARG A 643 -28.00 -58.77 -11.10
N ASP A 644 -28.12 -59.72 -10.17
CA ASP A 644 -28.46 -61.13 -10.47
C ASP A 644 -29.96 -61.36 -10.61
N LEU A 645 -30.80 -60.34 -10.41
CA LEU A 645 -32.21 -60.37 -10.73
C LEU A 645 -32.32 -60.40 -12.29
N SER A 646 -32.62 -61.57 -12.86
CA SER A 646 -32.82 -61.74 -14.30
C SER A 646 -34.04 -60.95 -14.77
N VAL A 647 -33.90 -60.19 -15.87
CA VAL A 647 -35.01 -59.44 -16.48
C VAL A 647 -35.76 -60.33 -17.46
#